data_c5b5a65bf867c93f8e416dac1201d834
#
_entry.id   c5b5a65bf867c93f8e416dac1201d834
#
_cell.length_a   1.000
_cell.length_b   1.000
_cell.length_c   1.000
_cell.angle_alpha   90.00
_cell.angle_beta   90.00
_cell.angle_gamma   90.00
#
_symmetry.space_group_name_H-M   'P 1'
#
loop_
_entity.id
_entity.type
_entity.pdbx_description
1 polymer ?
#
loop_
_entity_poly.entity_id
_entity_poly.type
_entity_poly.pdbx_seq_one_letter_code
_entity_poly.pdbx_strand_id
1 'polypeptide(L)'
;MAAQDAAVQSAGPAVDPVRDTGHDSVRDREIDGEQRHLDQVYRRLEEKIHEAEFLMHDAAKRGQVGTPGALAERDAQVFRAGIHLNRLNNEFEDFLFGRIDLLPGKDGQKGPDGAYTSVEPADDAIRSDRTADIAETLHIGRIGVLDSDYSPLVIDWRAPAAAPFYRSTPVDPGRVVRRRVIRSKGRRVLGVEDDLMRPELTASLGGAALPVIGDGALMAALGQARSHTMRDIVSSIQAEQDLVIRAPAASVTEVSGGPGTGKTAVALHRAAYLLYQDRRRYAGGILVVSPTPLLVAYTEGVLPSLGEEGQVAIRAVGSLVDGAEATAYDEPAVARVKGSARMLKVLRKAARGALEGASATASAPRGARTAATRAARSARGAEVQAGQLAFGEPAESGEVTAPGMLPAPADASSAPGEDVLPYAARSGRGGAPVRLRVVAFGRRLELEADELRRIRESVLGGTAPVNLLRPRARRLLLDALWSKSGAAGRHTDPELTAELRSSFDEDVTSEDSFIEFLETWWPELTPRGVLAAMADERRLGRWSRRILNQGETRRLARSLKRLGADGKGPLSVHDVALLDELETLLGTPARPRKRRELDPLDQLTGLEELMPQREESQRERAERLAAERTEYAHVIVDEAQDLTPMQWRMVGRRGRHATWTVVGDAAQSSWSDPDEAAEARDEALGTRPRRRFTLTVNYRNPAEIAELAARVLALAMPGMESPRAVRSTGVEPRFSVVRDGDLAETVRAEARRLLDRVDGTVGVVVAMGRREQAARWLAGLGERVVALGSLEAKGLEYDATVVVSPAEIADESPAGLRVLYVALTRATQQLTVVSTARDEPDPEGVPDLLRD
;
A
#
# COMPACT_ATOMS: atom_id res chain seq x y z
N MET A 1 58.80 -38.98 13.75
CA MET A 1 60.12 -38.56 14.17
C MET A 1 60.10 -37.04 14.17
N ALA A 2 60.08 -36.55 15.32
CA ALA A 2 61.01 -35.79 16.12
C ALA A 2 61.25 -34.39 15.58
N ALA A 3 61.16 -33.32 16.20
CA ALA A 3 61.22 -32.89 17.61
C ALA A 3 61.48 -31.38 17.58
N GLN A 4 60.70 -30.57 18.42
CA GLN A 4 61.35 -29.78 19.49
C GLN A 4 62.20 -28.58 19.02
N ASP A 5 62.19 -27.38 19.58
CA ASP A 5 61.71 -26.86 20.89
C ASP A 5 61.76 -25.32 20.90
N ALA A 6 60.86 -24.71 21.67
CA ALA A 6 61.02 -23.58 22.57
C ALA A 6 61.57 -22.21 22.11
N ALA A 7 60.79 -21.19 22.37
CA ALA A 7 61.18 -19.99 23.09
C ALA A 7 60.00 -19.30 23.77
N VAL A 8 59.92 -19.44 25.11
CA VAL A 8 59.09 -18.64 26.03
C VAL A 8 59.79 -17.30 26.27
N GLN A 9 59.07 -16.18 26.08
CA GLN A 9 59.38 -14.94 26.83
C GLN A 9 58.10 -14.11 27.08
N SER A 10 57.72 -14.14 28.35
CA SER A 10 57.03 -13.15 29.20
C SER A 10 56.46 -11.91 28.53
N ALA A 11 55.10 -11.85 28.45
CA ALA A 11 54.33 -10.62 28.52
C ALA A 11 53.62 -10.59 29.87
N GLY A 12 53.75 -9.47 30.62
CA GLY A 12 53.16 -9.25 31.92
C GLY A 12 51.63 -9.27 31.90
N PRO A 13 50.96 -9.36 33.06
CA PRO A 13 49.54 -9.54 33.14
C PRO A 13 48.80 -8.30 32.61
N ALA A 14 48.04 -8.50 31.59
CA ALA A 14 46.99 -7.55 31.18
C ALA A 14 46.04 -7.42 32.38
N VAL A 15 45.91 -6.20 32.88
CA VAL A 15 44.90 -5.83 33.89
C VAL A 15 43.53 -5.99 33.21
N ASP A 16 42.82 -7.06 33.55
CA ASP A 16 41.38 -7.19 33.22
C ASP A 16 40.66 -5.97 33.80
N PRO A 17 39.77 -5.28 33.03
CA PRO A 17 38.93 -4.27 33.60
C PRO A 17 38.06 -4.96 34.66
N VAL A 18 38.14 -4.45 35.89
CA VAL A 18 37.33 -4.89 37.05
C VAL A 18 35.86 -4.89 36.59
N ARG A 19 35.32 -6.05 36.27
CA ARG A 19 33.88 -6.24 36.09
C ARG A 19 33.23 -5.90 37.43
N ASP A 20 32.36 -4.91 37.42
CA ASP A 20 31.55 -4.53 38.54
C ASP A 20 30.51 -5.65 38.84
N THR A 21 30.98 -6.66 39.58
CA THR A 21 30.19 -7.89 39.89
C THR A 21 28.93 -7.63 40.71
N GLY A 22 28.74 -6.40 41.22
CA GLY A 22 27.55 -5.99 41.95
C GLY A 22 26.38 -5.61 41.05
N HIS A 23 26.66 -4.92 39.96
CA HIS A 23 25.64 -4.50 38.95
C HIS A 23 25.14 -5.68 38.12
N ASP A 24 26.00 -6.59 37.70
CA ASP A 24 25.60 -7.81 36.98
C ASP A 24 24.61 -8.67 37.78
N SER A 25 24.83 -8.82 39.10
CA SER A 25 23.93 -9.60 39.96
C SER A 25 22.56 -8.94 40.22
N VAL A 26 22.46 -7.61 40.15
CA VAL A 26 21.16 -6.90 40.28
C VAL A 26 20.38 -7.02 38.94
N ARG A 27 21.06 -6.82 37.79
CA ARG A 27 20.48 -6.97 36.47
C ARG A 27 19.91 -8.37 36.24
N ASP A 28 20.66 -9.41 36.61
CA ASP A 28 20.22 -10.80 36.45
C ASP A 28 18.96 -11.09 37.29
N ARG A 29 18.92 -10.59 38.55
CA ARG A 29 17.72 -10.74 39.40
C ARG A 29 16.49 -10.05 38.82
N GLU A 30 16.65 -8.87 38.19
CA GLU A 30 15.54 -8.16 37.55
C GLU A 30 15.09 -8.88 36.28
N ILE A 31 16.03 -9.41 35.49
CA ILE A 31 15.71 -10.25 34.32
C ILE A 31 14.94 -11.49 34.73
N ASP A 32 15.37 -12.18 35.80
CA ASP A 32 14.68 -13.36 36.36
C ASP A 32 13.29 -13.00 36.91
N GLY A 33 13.13 -11.79 37.44
CA GLY A 33 11.82 -11.27 37.87
C GLY A 33 10.85 -11.14 36.68
N GLU A 34 11.29 -10.48 35.63
CA GLU A 34 10.50 -10.29 34.39
C GLU A 34 10.29 -11.63 33.66
N GLN A 35 11.25 -12.58 33.69
CA GLN A 35 11.10 -13.92 33.14
C GLN A 35 9.96 -14.69 33.83
N ARG A 36 9.90 -14.66 35.16
CA ARG A 36 8.83 -15.31 35.92
C ARG A 36 7.46 -14.74 35.59
N HIS A 37 7.38 -13.43 35.40
CA HIS A 37 6.15 -12.78 34.95
C HIS A 37 5.76 -13.19 33.52
N LEU A 38 6.72 -13.23 32.62
CA LEU A 38 6.50 -13.69 31.25
C LEU A 38 6.03 -15.14 31.18
N ASP A 39 6.60 -16.02 32.01
CA ASP A 39 6.18 -17.42 32.13
C ASP A 39 4.74 -17.56 32.66
N GLN A 40 4.32 -16.67 33.55
CA GLN A 40 2.93 -16.61 34.01
C GLN A 40 1.99 -16.19 32.88
N VAL A 41 2.38 -15.17 32.13
CA VAL A 41 1.63 -14.68 30.98
C VAL A 41 1.43 -15.79 29.92
N TYR A 42 2.50 -16.50 29.55
CA TYR A 42 2.41 -17.60 28.57
C TYR A 42 1.55 -18.77 29.07
N ARG A 43 1.64 -19.13 30.34
CA ARG A 43 0.72 -20.16 30.93
C ARG A 43 -0.74 -19.74 30.77
N ARG A 44 -1.05 -18.47 31.06
CA ARG A 44 -2.41 -17.96 30.94
C ARG A 44 -2.88 -17.91 29.49
N LEU A 45 -1.97 -17.59 28.56
CA LEU A 45 -2.25 -17.64 27.12
C LEU A 45 -2.55 -19.07 26.65
N GLU A 46 -1.78 -20.06 27.09
CA GLU A 46 -2.02 -21.48 26.81
C GLU A 46 -3.40 -21.94 27.30
N GLU A 47 -3.77 -21.56 28.54
CA GLU A 47 -5.11 -21.83 29.07
C GLU A 47 -6.20 -21.23 28.18
N LYS A 48 -6.05 -19.97 27.77
CA LYS A 48 -7.01 -19.29 26.87
C LYS A 48 -7.05 -19.90 25.47
N ILE A 49 -5.95 -20.38 24.96
CA ILE A 49 -5.88 -21.10 23.67
C ILE A 49 -6.70 -22.38 23.77
N HIS A 50 -6.48 -23.18 24.81
CA HIS A 50 -7.25 -24.42 25.05
C HIS A 50 -8.75 -24.15 25.27
N GLU A 51 -9.10 -23.08 26.00
CA GLU A 51 -10.49 -22.65 26.14
C GLU A 51 -11.12 -22.28 24.79
N ALA A 52 -10.40 -21.55 23.94
CA ALA A 52 -10.87 -21.12 22.62
C ALA A 52 -10.99 -22.30 21.65
N GLU A 53 -10.02 -23.24 21.66
CA GLU A 53 -10.07 -24.48 20.89
C GLU A 53 -11.27 -25.35 21.30
N PHE A 54 -11.50 -25.51 22.61
CA PHE A 54 -12.66 -26.22 23.14
C PHE A 54 -13.97 -25.61 22.68
N LEU A 55 -14.13 -24.27 22.78
CA LEU A 55 -15.33 -23.57 22.35
C LEU A 55 -15.56 -23.69 20.84
N MET A 56 -14.50 -23.63 20.04
CA MET A 56 -14.55 -23.82 18.59
C MET A 56 -15.02 -25.24 18.23
N HIS A 57 -14.46 -26.25 18.91
CA HIS A 57 -14.80 -27.67 18.72
C HIS A 57 -16.22 -27.98 19.16
N ASP A 58 -16.66 -27.43 20.30
CA ASP A 58 -18.02 -27.57 20.82
C ASP A 58 -19.06 -26.89 19.92
N ALA A 59 -18.75 -25.67 19.44
CA ALA A 59 -19.58 -24.97 18.47
C ALA A 59 -19.69 -25.74 17.13
N ALA A 60 -18.60 -26.33 16.66
CA ALA A 60 -18.58 -27.15 15.44
C ALA A 60 -19.42 -28.42 15.59
N LYS A 61 -19.40 -29.05 16.79
CA LYS A 61 -20.19 -30.29 17.09
C LYS A 61 -21.69 -30.01 17.22
N ARG A 62 -22.10 -28.86 17.76
CA ARG A 62 -23.53 -28.55 17.99
C ARG A 62 -24.29 -28.27 16.68
N GLY A 63 -23.63 -28.08 15.57
CA GLY A 63 -24.21 -27.55 14.36
C GLY A 63 -24.53 -28.53 13.24
N GLN A 64 -24.55 -29.82 13.48
CA GLN A 64 -24.90 -30.79 12.43
C GLN A 64 -26.40 -30.86 12.12
N VAL A 65 -27.29 -30.35 13.02
CA VAL A 65 -28.75 -30.34 12.81
C VAL A 65 -29.32 -29.02 13.37
N GLY A 66 -29.82 -28.10 12.52
CA GLY A 66 -30.43 -26.86 13.00
C GLY A 66 -31.12 -26.05 11.90
N THR A 67 -31.86 -25.01 12.29
CA THR A 67 -32.46 -24.05 11.34
C THR A 67 -31.38 -23.19 10.66
N PRO A 68 -31.62 -22.61 9.47
CA PRO A 68 -30.66 -21.73 8.79
C PRO A 68 -30.11 -20.58 9.66
N GLY A 69 -30.94 -20.06 10.59
CA GLY A 69 -30.51 -19.04 11.54
C GLY A 69 -29.53 -19.57 12.60
N ALA A 70 -29.77 -20.77 13.13
CA ALA A 70 -28.88 -21.42 14.11
C ALA A 70 -27.53 -21.79 13.47
N LEU A 71 -27.52 -22.19 12.19
CA LEU A 71 -26.31 -22.46 11.44
C LEU A 71 -25.48 -21.18 11.21
N ALA A 72 -26.13 -20.09 10.85
CA ALA A 72 -25.44 -18.80 10.68
C ALA A 72 -24.86 -18.25 12.00
N GLU A 73 -25.56 -18.45 13.13
CA GLU A 73 -25.07 -18.06 14.45
C GLU A 73 -23.88 -18.89 14.88
N ARG A 74 -23.92 -20.22 14.64
CA ARG A 74 -22.78 -21.12 14.82
C ARG A 74 -21.56 -20.68 14.01
N ASP A 75 -21.75 -20.43 12.71
CA ASP A 75 -20.65 -20.04 11.83
C ASP A 75 -20.02 -18.72 12.28
N ALA A 76 -20.83 -17.78 12.78
CA ALA A 76 -20.35 -16.54 13.39
C ALA A 76 -19.60 -16.79 14.72
N GLN A 77 -19.96 -17.81 15.50
CA GLN A 77 -19.26 -18.18 16.74
C GLN A 77 -17.93 -18.88 16.42
N VAL A 78 -17.92 -19.84 15.51
CA VAL A 78 -16.70 -20.53 15.03
C VAL A 78 -15.74 -19.51 14.43
N PHE A 79 -16.23 -18.60 13.60
CA PHE A 79 -15.42 -17.53 13.00
C PHE A 79 -14.78 -16.62 14.06
N ARG A 80 -15.55 -16.18 15.07
CA ARG A 80 -15.04 -15.34 16.16
C ARG A 80 -14.01 -16.08 17.01
N ALA A 81 -14.25 -17.36 17.34
CA ALA A 81 -13.31 -18.19 18.09
C ALA A 81 -12.03 -18.42 17.29
N GLY A 82 -12.13 -18.69 15.98
CA GLY A 82 -10.99 -18.87 15.09
C GLY A 82 -10.10 -17.61 14.99
N ILE A 83 -10.70 -16.42 14.85
CA ILE A 83 -9.93 -15.14 14.87
C ILE A 83 -9.24 -14.96 16.22
N HIS A 84 -9.93 -15.26 17.32
CA HIS A 84 -9.38 -15.14 18.66
C HIS A 84 -8.21 -16.10 18.86
N LEU A 85 -8.36 -17.34 18.43
CA LEU A 85 -7.34 -18.37 18.48
C LEU A 85 -6.10 -17.99 17.66
N ASN A 86 -6.29 -17.53 16.44
CA ASN A 86 -5.19 -17.10 15.58
C ASN A 86 -4.40 -15.94 16.21
N ARG A 87 -5.12 -15.00 16.84
CA ARG A 87 -4.51 -13.89 17.56
C ARG A 87 -3.70 -14.33 18.77
N LEU A 88 -4.15 -15.35 19.50
CA LEU A 88 -3.46 -15.90 20.65
C LEU A 88 -2.25 -16.79 20.27
N ASN A 89 -2.32 -17.49 19.14
CA ASN A 89 -1.27 -18.40 18.66
C ASN A 89 -0.09 -17.68 17.98
N ASN A 90 -0.22 -16.41 17.65
CA ASN A 90 0.89 -15.65 17.09
C ASN A 90 1.98 -15.46 18.15
N GLU A 91 3.07 -16.19 18.03
CA GLU A 91 4.29 -16.00 18.81
C GLU A 91 4.99 -14.72 18.33
N PHE A 92 4.67 -13.59 18.95
CA PHE A 92 5.30 -12.31 18.64
C PHE A 92 6.70 -12.24 19.24
N GLU A 93 7.67 -11.75 18.45
CA GLU A 93 8.88 -11.18 19.05
C GLU A 93 8.46 -9.99 19.91
N ASP A 94 9.06 -9.86 21.10
CA ASP A 94 8.77 -8.78 22.07
C ASP A 94 7.29 -8.67 22.48
N PHE A 95 6.65 -9.81 22.80
CA PHE A 95 5.25 -9.82 23.24
C PHE A 95 5.02 -8.91 24.46
N LEU A 96 5.88 -9.06 25.49
CA LEU A 96 5.97 -8.20 26.66
C LEU A 96 7.18 -7.29 26.47
N PHE A 97 6.95 -6.00 26.34
CA PHE A 97 8.03 -5.07 26.02
C PHE A 97 8.16 -3.88 26.98
N GLY A 98 7.21 -3.70 27.89
CA GLY A 98 7.20 -2.55 28.76
C GLY A 98 6.68 -2.83 30.17
N ARG A 99 7.13 -2.00 31.10
CA ARG A 99 6.61 -1.94 32.47
C ARG A 99 6.67 -0.49 32.96
N ILE A 100 5.65 -0.08 33.69
CA ILE A 100 5.64 1.19 34.43
C ILE A 100 5.33 0.94 35.89
N ASP A 101 6.08 1.62 36.76
CA ASP A 101 5.84 1.62 38.19
C ASP A 101 5.26 2.98 38.60
N LEU A 102 4.07 2.97 39.18
CA LEU A 102 3.20 4.11 39.38
C LEU A 102 3.01 4.47 40.85
N LEU A 103 3.01 5.77 41.13
CA LEU A 103 2.55 6.32 42.40
C LEU A 103 1.04 6.12 42.60
N PRO A 104 0.52 6.18 43.82
CA PRO A 104 -0.91 6.25 44.09
C PRO A 104 -1.58 7.38 43.26
N GLY A 105 -2.73 7.08 42.66
CA GLY A 105 -3.51 8.06 41.90
C GLY A 105 -4.49 8.84 42.74
N LYS A 106 -4.89 10.03 42.25
CA LYS A 106 -5.78 10.95 42.94
C LYS A 106 -7.22 10.43 43.14
N ASP A 107 -7.67 9.67 42.16
CA ASP A 107 -9.00 9.02 42.13
C ASP A 107 -8.85 7.51 41.99
N GLY A 108 -9.54 6.76 42.87
CA GLY A 108 -9.50 5.30 42.87
C GLY A 108 -10.33 4.62 41.76
N GLN A 109 -10.62 5.29 40.62
CA GLN A 109 -11.39 4.70 39.52
C GLN A 109 -10.51 3.83 38.64
N LYS A 110 -11.02 2.64 38.28
CA LYS A 110 -10.40 1.72 37.36
C LYS A 110 -11.09 1.76 35.98
N GLY A 111 -10.29 1.69 34.93
CA GLY A 111 -10.77 1.56 33.56
C GLY A 111 -11.28 0.15 33.23
N PRO A 112 -11.81 -0.06 32.01
CA PRO A 112 -12.29 -1.38 31.54
C PRO A 112 -11.19 -2.46 31.51
N ASP A 113 -9.94 -2.05 31.46
CA ASP A 113 -8.71 -2.85 31.48
C ASP A 113 -8.22 -3.18 32.90
N GLY A 114 -8.96 -2.79 33.91
CA GLY A 114 -8.68 -3.04 35.33
C GLY A 114 -7.62 -2.14 35.97
N ALA A 115 -6.96 -1.28 35.18
CA ALA A 115 -5.96 -0.32 35.65
C ALA A 115 -6.59 1.00 36.12
N TYR A 116 -5.92 1.72 37.01
CA TYR A 116 -6.37 3.04 37.48
C TYR A 116 -6.26 4.09 36.34
N THR A 117 -7.30 4.91 36.20
CA THR A 117 -7.41 5.92 35.11
C THR A 117 -6.79 7.27 35.45
N SER A 118 -6.50 7.54 36.74
CA SER A 118 -5.89 8.81 37.16
C SER A 118 -4.49 9.02 36.53
N VAL A 119 -4.27 10.22 36.02
CA VAL A 119 -2.99 10.63 35.44
C VAL A 119 -2.11 11.34 36.49
N GLU A 120 -2.72 12.01 37.49
CA GLU A 120 -2.03 12.75 38.55
C GLU A 120 -1.79 11.89 39.76
N PRO A 121 -0.63 12.03 40.42
CA PRO A 121 -0.39 11.39 41.70
C PRO A 121 -1.30 11.95 42.79
N ALA A 122 -1.62 11.13 43.83
CA ALA A 122 -2.31 11.58 45.00
C ALA A 122 -1.49 12.62 45.75
N ASP A 123 -2.15 13.52 46.49
CA ASP A 123 -1.48 14.66 47.13
C ASP A 123 -0.48 14.21 48.23
N ASP A 124 -0.68 13.00 48.77
CA ASP A 124 0.18 12.35 49.81
C ASP A 124 1.11 11.25 49.21
N ALA A 125 1.13 11.08 47.92
CA ALA A 125 1.91 10.05 47.24
C ALA A 125 3.44 10.23 47.42
N ILE A 126 3.89 11.46 47.64
CA ILE A 126 5.29 11.79 47.82
C ILE A 126 5.44 12.41 49.21
N ARG A 127 6.26 11.75 50.06
CA ARG A 127 6.55 12.24 51.43
C ARG A 127 7.50 13.45 51.43
N SER A 128 7.51 14.16 52.51
CA SER A 128 8.34 15.35 52.67
C SER A 128 9.84 15.08 52.58
N ASP A 129 10.26 13.84 52.85
CA ASP A 129 11.64 13.35 52.75
C ASP A 129 12.01 12.87 51.32
N ARG A 130 11.14 13.10 50.34
CA ARG A 130 11.26 12.62 48.93
C ARG A 130 11.25 11.10 48.81
N THR A 131 10.68 10.38 49.76
CA THR A 131 10.40 8.96 49.62
C THR A 131 9.00 8.75 49.07
N ALA A 132 8.80 7.67 48.29
CA ALA A 132 7.50 7.30 47.75
C ALA A 132 7.39 5.78 47.65
N ASP A 133 6.17 5.26 47.81
CA ASP A 133 5.88 3.84 47.61
C ASP A 133 5.20 3.64 46.27
N ILE A 134 5.64 2.65 45.51
CA ILE A 134 4.97 2.23 44.28
C ILE A 134 3.67 1.53 44.67
N ALA A 135 2.55 2.06 44.17
CA ALA A 135 1.21 1.52 44.42
C ALA A 135 0.78 0.50 43.41
N GLU A 136 1.26 0.63 42.18
CA GLU A 136 0.82 -0.18 41.05
C GLU A 136 1.97 -0.40 40.06
N THR A 137 2.07 -1.61 39.54
CA THR A 137 2.99 -1.99 38.46
C THR A 137 2.17 -2.51 37.31
N LEU A 138 2.31 -1.89 36.13
CA LEU A 138 1.63 -2.31 34.94
C LEU A 138 2.65 -2.82 33.90
N HIS A 139 2.47 -4.05 33.47
CA HIS A 139 3.20 -4.62 32.33
C HIS A 139 2.47 -4.33 31.03
N ILE A 140 3.19 -3.95 29.99
CA ILE A 140 2.63 -3.50 28.73
C ILE A 140 3.13 -4.43 27.62
N GLY A 141 2.19 -4.89 26.82
CA GLY A 141 2.47 -5.81 25.73
C GLY A 141 1.61 -5.56 24.51
N ARG A 142 1.77 -6.43 23.51
CA ARG A 142 1.09 -6.30 22.20
C ARG A 142 -0.41 -6.58 22.28
N ILE A 143 -0.83 -7.46 23.20
CA ILE A 143 -2.22 -7.76 23.52
C ILE A 143 -2.41 -7.78 25.03
N GLY A 144 -3.63 -7.43 25.50
CA GLY A 144 -4.01 -7.53 26.89
C GLY A 144 -4.24 -8.98 27.33
N VAL A 145 -3.68 -9.35 28.49
CA VAL A 145 -3.88 -10.65 29.13
C VAL A 145 -4.36 -10.42 30.55
N LEU A 146 -5.50 -11.02 30.88
CA LEU A 146 -6.08 -11.01 32.24
C LEU A 146 -5.85 -12.35 32.90
N ASP A 147 -5.56 -12.35 34.20
CA ASP A 147 -5.46 -13.53 35.00
C ASP A 147 -6.87 -14.15 35.27
N SER A 148 -6.91 -15.23 36.01
CA SER A 148 -8.16 -15.93 36.38
C SER A 148 -9.11 -15.09 37.24
N ASP A 149 -8.58 -14.15 38.01
CA ASP A 149 -9.34 -13.20 38.83
C ASP A 149 -9.66 -11.86 38.12
N TYR A 150 -9.42 -11.80 36.79
CA TYR A 150 -9.57 -10.61 35.98
C TYR A 150 -8.59 -9.48 36.30
N SER A 151 -7.52 -9.74 37.06
CA SER A 151 -6.44 -8.77 37.20
C SER A 151 -5.57 -8.70 35.92
N PRO A 152 -5.08 -7.52 35.51
CA PRO A 152 -4.28 -7.38 34.32
C PRO A 152 -2.86 -7.95 34.55
N LEU A 153 -2.53 -9.04 33.84
CA LEU A 153 -1.16 -9.52 33.74
C LEU A 153 -0.38 -8.69 32.69
N VAL A 154 -1.03 -8.34 31.59
CA VAL A 154 -0.48 -7.49 30.54
C VAL A 154 -1.55 -6.53 30.05
N ILE A 155 -1.23 -5.26 29.99
CA ILE A 155 -2.06 -4.22 29.40
C ILE A 155 -1.72 -4.11 27.91
N ASP A 156 -2.74 -4.11 27.05
CA ASP A 156 -2.58 -3.83 25.62
C ASP A 156 -2.00 -2.41 25.43
N TRP A 157 -0.96 -2.26 24.65
CA TRP A 157 -0.30 -0.97 24.38
C TRP A 157 -1.24 0.12 23.87
N ARG A 158 -2.36 -0.26 23.25
CA ARG A 158 -3.39 0.64 22.72
C ARG A 158 -4.34 1.15 23.81
N ALA A 159 -4.41 0.45 24.94
CA ALA A 159 -5.28 0.84 26.04
C ALA A 159 -4.90 2.21 26.62
N PRO A 160 -5.87 2.98 27.16
CA PRO A 160 -5.60 4.26 27.80
C PRO A 160 -4.58 4.15 28.95
N ALA A 161 -4.61 3.06 29.72
CA ALA A 161 -3.69 2.82 30.84
C ALA A 161 -2.22 2.64 30.42
N ALA A 162 -1.95 2.28 29.17
CA ALA A 162 -0.61 2.21 28.61
C ALA A 162 -0.05 3.56 28.14
N ALA A 163 -0.88 4.60 27.99
CA ALA A 163 -0.44 5.90 27.48
C ALA A 163 0.68 6.55 28.31
N PRO A 164 0.73 6.42 29.66
CA PRO A 164 1.83 6.99 30.46
C PRO A 164 3.19 6.38 30.12
N PHE A 165 3.26 5.13 29.66
CA PHE A 165 4.51 4.52 29.21
C PHE A 165 5.19 5.32 28.09
N TYR A 166 4.41 5.92 27.20
CA TYR A 166 4.88 6.69 26.04
C TYR A 166 5.04 8.18 26.32
N ARG A 167 4.17 8.75 27.14
CA ARG A 167 4.03 10.20 27.33
C ARG A 167 4.83 10.75 28.50
N SER A 168 5.06 9.95 29.53
CA SER A 168 5.78 10.44 30.71
C SER A 168 7.24 10.77 30.38
N THR A 169 7.67 11.90 30.87
CA THR A 169 9.05 12.42 30.75
C THR A 169 9.52 12.92 32.10
N PRO A 170 10.81 13.13 32.33
CA PRO A 170 11.31 13.72 33.59
C PRO A 170 10.77 15.12 33.85
N VAL A 171 10.30 15.85 32.82
CA VAL A 171 9.68 17.19 32.95
C VAL A 171 8.19 17.07 33.29
N ASP A 172 7.50 16.07 32.74
CA ASP A 172 6.09 15.80 32.98
C ASP A 172 5.89 14.29 33.26
N PRO A 173 6.26 13.83 34.45
CA PRO A 173 6.29 12.40 34.80
C PRO A 173 4.90 11.83 35.12
N GLY A 174 3.91 12.67 35.44
CA GLY A 174 2.62 12.21 35.93
C GLY A 174 2.78 11.33 37.15
N ARG A 175 2.15 10.14 37.17
CA ARG A 175 2.30 9.11 38.21
C ARG A 175 3.51 8.20 38.00
N VAL A 176 4.20 8.23 36.86
CA VAL A 176 5.28 7.29 36.54
C VAL A 176 6.55 7.65 37.32
N VAL A 177 7.09 6.70 38.05
CA VAL A 177 8.39 6.80 38.70
C VAL A 177 9.48 6.20 37.82
N ARG A 178 9.26 4.97 37.38
CA ARG A 178 10.18 4.24 36.49
C ARG A 178 9.42 3.70 35.26
N ARG A 179 10.00 3.87 34.10
CA ARG A 179 9.64 3.18 32.87
C ARG A 179 10.71 2.15 32.58
N ARG A 180 10.34 0.88 32.43
CA ARG A 180 11.23 -0.20 32.03
C ARG A 180 10.88 -0.69 30.65
N VAL A 181 11.85 -0.78 29.75
CA VAL A 181 11.74 -1.51 28.49
C VAL A 181 12.29 -2.92 28.69
N ILE A 182 11.48 -3.91 28.32
CA ILE A 182 11.79 -5.33 28.42
C ILE A 182 12.03 -5.85 27.01
N ARG A 183 13.21 -6.41 26.76
CA ARG A 183 13.51 -7.09 25.51
C ARG A 183 13.27 -8.57 25.69
N SER A 184 12.33 -9.11 24.93
CA SER A 184 12.03 -10.55 24.94
C SER A 184 12.10 -11.11 23.52
N LYS A 185 12.31 -12.41 23.40
CA LYS A 185 12.19 -13.16 22.15
C LYS A 185 11.46 -14.47 22.44
N GLY A 186 10.24 -14.58 21.93
CA GLY A 186 9.35 -15.67 22.32
C GLY A 186 9.17 -15.68 23.84
N ARG A 187 9.45 -16.82 24.46
CA ARG A 187 9.30 -17.03 25.93
C ARG A 187 10.49 -16.61 26.77
N ARG A 188 11.49 -15.93 26.21
CA ARG A 188 12.72 -15.59 26.92
C ARG A 188 12.92 -14.09 27.00
N VAL A 189 13.15 -13.58 28.22
CA VAL A 189 13.61 -12.21 28.43
C VAL A 189 15.11 -12.15 28.15
N LEU A 190 15.50 -11.24 27.25
CA LEU A 190 16.88 -11.05 26.82
C LEU A 190 17.60 -9.92 27.57
N GLY A 191 16.84 -9.00 28.16
CA GLY A 191 17.38 -7.85 28.87
C GLY A 191 16.31 -6.85 29.29
N VAL A 192 16.70 -5.98 30.19
CA VAL A 192 15.87 -4.87 30.68
C VAL A 192 16.67 -3.59 30.73
N GLU A 193 16.01 -2.46 30.42
CA GLU A 193 16.58 -1.11 30.48
C GLU A 193 15.56 -0.16 31.14
N ASP A 194 16.01 0.65 32.10
CA ASP A 194 15.16 1.52 32.90
C ASP A 194 15.39 3.00 32.53
N ASP A 195 14.31 3.77 32.50
CA ASP A 195 14.32 5.23 32.49
C ASP A 195 13.61 5.74 33.73
N LEU A 196 14.27 6.57 34.52
CA LEU A 196 13.67 7.25 35.68
C LEU A 196 12.94 8.51 35.22
N MET A 197 11.63 8.54 35.48
CA MET A 197 10.81 9.72 35.23
C MET A 197 10.86 10.70 36.41
N ARG A 198 11.18 10.19 37.62
CA ARG A 198 11.34 10.97 38.84
C ARG A 198 12.66 10.66 39.54
N PRO A 199 13.80 11.11 38.99
CA PRO A 199 15.12 10.80 39.55
C PRO A 199 15.35 11.46 40.89
N GLU A 200 14.54 12.44 41.28
CA GLU A 200 14.60 13.12 42.58
C GLU A 200 14.01 12.31 43.75
N LEU A 201 13.31 11.20 43.47
CA LEU A 201 12.62 10.38 44.47
C LEU A 201 13.41 9.12 44.82
N THR A 202 13.39 8.77 46.09
CA THR A 202 13.76 7.42 46.56
C THR A 202 12.50 6.58 46.65
N ALA A 203 12.29 5.72 45.65
CA ALA A 203 11.08 4.91 45.56
C ALA A 203 11.27 3.50 46.15
N SER A 204 10.22 2.95 46.77
CA SER A 204 10.17 1.57 47.24
C SER A 204 9.06 0.76 46.57
N LEU A 205 9.33 -0.51 46.29
CA LEU A 205 8.39 -1.47 45.78
C LEU A 205 8.29 -2.65 46.75
N GLY A 206 7.12 -2.83 47.37
CA GLY A 206 6.92 -3.88 48.36
C GLY A 206 7.85 -3.76 49.60
N GLY A 207 8.26 -2.52 49.93
CA GLY A 207 9.14 -2.23 51.07
C GLY A 207 10.64 -2.37 50.75
N ALA A 208 11.05 -2.75 49.56
CA ALA A 208 12.43 -2.76 49.11
C ALA A 208 12.71 -1.58 48.16
N ALA A 209 13.96 -1.06 48.19
CA ALA A 209 14.37 0.00 47.27
C ALA A 209 14.17 -0.42 45.79
N LEU A 210 13.61 0.47 44.99
CA LEU A 210 13.37 0.22 43.57
C LEU A 210 14.70 0.15 42.80
N PRO A 211 15.10 -1.01 42.25
CA PRO A 211 16.35 -1.13 41.50
C PRO A 211 16.20 -0.46 40.12
N VAL A 212 17.28 0.16 39.61
CA VAL A 212 17.34 0.83 38.32
C VAL A 212 18.49 0.26 37.50
N ILE A 213 18.25 -0.10 36.25
CA ILE A 213 19.21 -0.79 35.39
C ILE A 213 19.33 -0.07 34.02
N GLY A 214 20.56 0.32 33.67
CA GLY A 214 20.89 0.94 32.35
C GLY A 214 20.65 2.43 32.28
N ASP A 215 21.19 3.04 31.19
CA ASP A 215 21.22 4.50 31.00
C ASP A 215 20.32 5.00 29.84
N GLY A 216 19.41 4.16 29.32
CA GLY A 216 18.47 4.62 28.30
C GLY A 216 18.03 3.57 27.27
N ALA A 217 16.79 3.15 27.41
CA ALA A 217 16.14 2.15 26.58
C ALA A 217 16.04 2.56 25.09
N LEU A 218 15.83 3.86 24.81
CA LEU A 218 15.72 4.36 23.44
C LEU A 218 17.02 4.16 22.64
N MET A 219 18.19 4.43 23.24
CA MET A 219 19.47 4.29 22.55
C MET A 219 19.80 2.82 22.24
N ALA A 220 19.45 1.92 23.13
CA ALA A 220 19.60 0.48 22.91
C ALA A 220 18.71 -0.03 21.75
N ALA A 221 17.48 0.47 21.63
CA ALA A 221 16.58 0.11 20.54
C ALA A 221 17.05 0.65 19.17
N LEU A 222 17.61 1.87 19.14
CA LEU A 222 18.07 2.50 17.91
C LEU A 222 19.38 1.89 17.35
N GLY A 223 20.13 1.17 18.17
CA GLY A 223 21.41 0.52 17.79
C GLY A 223 21.27 -0.82 17.07
N GLN A 224 20.07 -1.37 16.91
CA GLN A 224 19.86 -2.68 16.28
C GLN A 224 20.03 -2.62 14.75
N ALA A 225 20.63 -3.67 14.15
CA ALA A 225 20.78 -3.83 12.71
C ALA A 225 19.43 -3.85 11.95
N ARG A 226 19.38 -3.28 10.75
CA ARG A 226 18.21 -3.21 9.89
C ARG A 226 18.05 -4.47 9.04
N SER A 227 16.80 -4.82 8.75
CA SER A 227 16.41 -5.89 7.82
C SER A 227 15.73 -5.29 6.57
N HIS A 228 15.42 -6.14 5.58
CA HIS A 228 14.65 -5.72 4.40
C HIS A 228 13.19 -5.38 4.70
N THR A 229 12.72 -5.61 5.93
CA THR A 229 11.36 -5.30 6.38
C THR A 229 11.41 -4.30 7.52
N MET A 230 10.39 -3.43 7.56
CA MET A 230 10.22 -2.48 8.65
C MET A 230 9.84 -3.23 9.93
N ARG A 231 10.51 -2.87 11.05
CA ARG A 231 10.10 -3.31 12.38
C ARG A 231 9.05 -2.36 12.93
N ASP A 232 8.14 -2.88 13.75
CA ASP A 232 7.28 -1.99 14.53
C ASP A 232 8.10 -1.26 15.62
N ILE A 233 7.55 -0.15 16.08
CA ILE A 233 8.19 0.71 17.07
C ILE A 233 7.43 0.73 18.41
N VAL A 234 6.59 -0.28 18.67
CA VAL A 234 5.69 -0.28 19.85
C VAL A 234 6.45 -0.03 21.14
N SER A 235 7.62 -0.63 21.33
CA SER A 235 8.45 -0.46 22.51
C SER A 235 9.19 0.89 22.59
N SER A 236 9.30 1.63 21.48
CA SER A 236 10.10 2.85 21.37
C SER A 236 9.32 4.08 20.89
N ILE A 237 7.98 4.01 20.86
CA ILE A 237 7.11 5.16 20.52
C ILE A 237 7.41 6.31 21.45
N GLN A 238 7.60 7.51 20.90
CA GLN A 238 7.86 8.72 21.66
C GLN A 238 6.57 9.51 21.89
N ALA A 239 6.59 10.44 22.86
CA ALA A 239 5.41 11.19 23.27
C ALA A 239 4.73 11.95 22.11
N GLU A 240 5.51 12.60 21.22
CA GLU A 240 4.96 13.29 20.05
C GLU A 240 4.29 12.33 19.07
N GLN A 241 4.81 11.13 18.91
CA GLN A 241 4.26 10.08 18.06
C GLN A 241 2.97 9.48 18.66
N ASP A 242 2.95 9.21 19.97
CA ASP A 242 1.78 8.70 20.70
C ASP A 242 0.60 9.68 20.62
N LEU A 243 0.85 10.99 20.71
CA LEU A 243 -0.19 12.00 20.57
C LEU A 243 -0.88 11.91 19.20
N VAL A 244 -0.15 11.65 18.13
CA VAL A 244 -0.71 11.46 16.80
C VAL A 244 -1.45 10.13 16.69
N ILE A 245 -0.85 9.04 17.16
CA ILE A 245 -1.42 7.69 17.09
C ILE A 245 -2.81 7.68 17.77
N ARG A 246 -2.91 8.28 18.95
CA ARG A 246 -4.16 8.31 19.74
C ARG A 246 -5.10 9.48 19.44
N ALA A 247 -4.76 10.33 18.46
CA ALA A 247 -5.64 11.44 18.09
C ALA A 247 -6.99 10.93 17.54
N PRO A 248 -8.13 11.54 17.92
CA PRO A 248 -9.44 11.15 17.43
C PRO A 248 -9.56 11.22 15.90
N ALA A 249 -10.20 10.23 15.29
CA ALA A 249 -10.36 10.11 13.83
C ALA A 249 -11.64 10.76 13.28
N ALA A 250 -12.22 11.70 14.00
CA ALA A 250 -13.47 12.38 13.54
C ALA A 250 -13.25 13.37 12.38
N SER A 251 -11.99 13.58 11.97
CA SER A 251 -11.59 14.61 11.00
C SER A 251 -10.37 14.16 10.21
N VAL A 252 -9.80 15.04 9.42
CA VAL A 252 -8.50 14.82 8.78
C VAL A 252 -7.38 15.05 9.81
N THR A 253 -6.51 14.05 9.97
CA THR A 253 -5.27 14.16 10.75
C THR A 253 -4.11 14.36 9.77
N GLU A 254 -3.49 15.53 9.79
CA GLU A 254 -2.30 15.86 9.00
C GLU A 254 -1.05 15.74 9.88
N VAL A 255 -0.08 14.95 9.44
CA VAL A 255 1.18 14.70 10.15
C VAL A 255 2.34 15.13 9.27
N SER A 256 3.05 16.16 9.70
CA SER A 256 4.27 16.63 9.06
C SER A 256 5.50 16.25 9.89
N GLY A 257 6.63 16.06 9.23
CA GLY A 257 7.90 15.82 9.90
C GLY A 257 8.97 15.47 8.88
N GLY A 258 10.22 15.76 9.18
CA GLY A 258 11.34 15.46 8.30
C GLY A 258 11.70 13.98 8.25
N PRO A 259 12.80 13.64 7.56
CA PRO A 259 13.30 12.27 7.50
C PRO A 259 13.62 11.74 8.91
N GLY A 260 13.38 10.45 9.12
CA GLY A 260 13.73 9.78 10.37
C GLY A 260 12.85 10.08 11.58
N THR A 261 11.76 10.87 11.43
CA THR A 261 10.83 11.17 12.54
C THR A 261 9.81 10.06 12.80
N GLY A 262 9.81 8.97 12.01
CA GLY A 262 8.93 7.83 12.19
C GLY A 262 7.52 7.99 11.63
N LYS A 263 7.29 8.89 10.67
CA LYS A 263 5.97 9.17 10.04
C LYS A 263 5.20 7.92 9.61
N THR A 264 5.81 7.06 8.80
CA THR A 264 5.21 5.82 8.31
C THR A 264 4.86 4.87 9.45
N ALA A 265 5.74 4.75 10.46
CA ALA A 265 5.48 3.96 11.65
C ALA A 265 4.24 4.48 12.41
N VAL A 266 4.18 5.79 12.63
CA VAL A 266 3.02 6.45 13.28
C VAL A 266 1.73 6.17 12.49
N ALA A 267 1.77 6.22 11.16
CA ALA A 267 0.62 5.95 10.31
C ALA A 267 0.08 4.52 10.48
N LEU A 268 0.97 3.51 10.49
CA LEU A 268 0.61 2.10 10.65
C LEU A 268 0.12 1.78 12.07
N HIS A 269 0.82 2.31 13.10
CA HIS A 269 0.39 2.14 14.50
C HIS A 269 -0.95 2.82 14.75
N ARG A 270 -1.19 3.97 14.10
CA ARG A 270 -2.50 4.63 14.15
C ARG A 270 -3.60 3.77 13.52
N ALA A 271 -3.35 3.08 12.39
CA ALA A 271 -4.32 2.15 11.82
C ALA A 271 -4.72 1.07 12.83
N ALA A 272 -3.74 0.44 13.49
CA ALA A 272 -3.97 -0.56 14.53
C ALA A 272 -4.72 0.02 15.75
N TYR A 273 -4.39 1.24 16.18
CA TYR A 273 -5.07 1.92 17.27
C TYR A 273 -6.54 2.21 16.95
N LEU A 274 -6.85 2.70 15.73
CA LEU A 274 -8.21 3.00 15.31
C LEU A 274 -9.09 1.75 15.27
N LEU A 275 -8.57 0.64 14.77
CA LEU A 275 -9.25 -0.67 14.78
C LEU A 275 -9.48 -1.20 16.20
N TYR A 276 -8.53 -0.99 17.11
CA TYR A 276 -8.68 -1.33 18.52
C TYR A 276 -9.80 -0.55 19.18
N GLN A 277 -9.90 0.77 18.91
CA GLN A 277 -10.92 1.63 19.50
C GLN A 277 -12.35 1.27 19.07
N ASP A 278 -12.57 1.08 17.76
CA ASP A 278 -13.92 0.81 17.25
C ASP A 278 -13.86 0.00 15.94
N ARG A 279 -13.74 -1.31 16.08
CA ARG A 279 -13.70 -2.24 14.95
C ARG A 279 -14.96 -2.21 14.08
N ARG A 280 -16.13 -1.84 14.66
CA ARG A 280 -17.40 -1.75 13.91
C ARG A 280 -17.43 -0.53 12.99
N ARG A 281 -16.95 0.60 13.48
CA ARG A 281 -16.84 1.84 12.69
C ARG A 281 -15.95 1.64 11.46
N TYR A 282 -14.87 0.86 11.61
CA TYR A 282 -13.93 0.56 10.54
C TYR A 282 -14.19 -0.78 9.82
N ALA A 283 -15.44 -1.32 9.92
CA ALA A 283 -15.84 -2.53 9.20
C ALA A 283 -15.68 -2.39 7.67
N GLY A 284 -15.79 -1.16 7.12
CA GLY A 284 -15.47 -0.84 5.73
C GLY A 284 -13.98 -0.95 5.36
N GLY A 285 -13.10 -1.23 6.34
CA GLY A 285 -11.66 -1.36 6.16
C GLY A 285 -10.90 -0.03 6.20
N ILE A 286 -9.60 -0.15 6.41
CA ILE A 286 -8.63 0.96 6.35
C ILE A 286 -7.74 0.74 5.13
N LEU A 287 -7.60 1.76 4.28
CA LEU A 287 -6.67 1.76 3.17
C LEU A 287 -5.42 2.57 3.54
N VAL A 288 -4.25 1.95 3.45
CA VAL A 288 -2.96 2.64 3.50
C VAL A 288 -2.41 2.74 2.08
N VAL A 289 -2.23 3.96 1.61
CA VAL A 289 -1.71 4.26 0.28
C VAL A 289 -0.23 4.62 0.39
N SER A 290 0.62 3.86 -0.27
CA SER A 290 2.07 4.10 -0.38
C SER A 290 2.47 4.46 -1.81
N PRO A 291 3.53 5.27 -2.02
CA PRO A 291 3.94 5.68 -3.36
C PRO A 291 4.50 4.53 -4.21
N THR A 292 5.19 3.56 -3.60
CA THR A 292 5.90 2.50 -4.34
C THR A 292 5.58 1.10 -3.83
N PRO A 293 5.64 0.06 -4.69
CA PRO A 293 5.51 -1.34 -4.25
C PRO A 293 6.62 -1.77 -3.28
N LEU A 294 7.82 -1.21 -3.39
CA LEU A 294 8.94 -1.51 -2.48
C LEU A 294 8.62 -1.06 -1.04
N LEU A 295 7.99 0.12 -0.88
CA LEU A 295 7.57 0.59 0.43
C LEU A 295 6.42 -0.26 0.99
N VAL A 296 5.50 -0.74 0.14
CA VAL A 296 4.46 -1.70 0.56
C VAL A 296 5.10 -2.97 1.10
N ALA A 297 6.01 -3.60 0.34
CA ALA A 297 6.71 -4.81 0.78
C ALA A 297 7.53 -4.58 2.06
N TYR A 298 8.17 -3.42 2.20
CA TYR A 298 8.92 -3.05 3.39
C TYR A 298 8.05 -2.93 4.64
N THR A 299 6.81 -2.45 4.51
CA THR A 299 5.86 -2.20 5.62
C THR A 299 4.90 -3.34 5.89
N GLU A 300 4.82 -4.35 5.02
CA GLU A 300 3.82 -5.44 5.06
C GLU A 300 3.85 -6.23 6.39
N GLY A 301 5.03 -6.41 6.99
CA GLY A 301 5.18 -7.16 8.25
C GLY A 301 4.74 -6.41 9.51
N VAL A 302 4.53 -5.08 9.46
CA VAL A 302 4.25 -4.27 10.66
C VAL A 302 2.85 -4.52 11.23
N LEU A 303 1.83 -4.60 10.39
CA LEU A 303 0.44 -4.77 10.85
C LEU A 303 0.18 -6.13 11.51
N PRO A 304 0.66 -7.27 10.97
CA PRO A 304 0.60 -8.55 11.66
C PRO A 304 1.27 -8.51 13.03
N SER A 305 2.46 -7.87 13.14
CA SER A 305 3.14 -7.73 14.44
C SER A 305 2.36 -6.90 15.46
N LEU A 306 1.44 -6.04 15.01
CA LEU A 306 0.52 -5.27 15.85
C LEU A 306 -0.80 -6.01 16.15
N GLY A 307 -0.97 -7.25 15.69
CA GLY A 307 -2.15 -8.07 15.90
C GLY A 307 -3.36 -7.68 15.03
N GLU A 308 -3.13 -6.97 13.93
CA GLU A 308 -4.20 -6.55 13.01
C GLU A 308 -4.00 -7.16 11.62
N GLU A 309 -4.81 -8.17 11.31
CA GLU A 309 -4.86 -8.81 10.00
C GLU A 309 -6.24 -8.64 9.35
N GLY A 310 -6.26 -8.44 8.04
CA GLY A 310 -7.46 -8.53 7.20
C GLY A 310 -8.41 -7.33 7.16
N GLN A 311 -8.25 -6.30 8.00
CA GLN A 311 -9.05 -5.07 7.95
C GLN A 311 -8.26 -3.85 7.42
N VAL A 312 -6.96 -3.99 7.25
CA VAL A 312 -6.10 -2.96 6.68
C VAL A 312 -5.52 -3.46 5.37
N ALA A 313 -5.75 -2.70 4.31
CA ALA A 313 -5.14 -2.95 3.00
C ALA A 313 -4.00 -1.95 2.80
N ILE A 314 -2.77 -2.43 2.62
CA ILE A 314 -1.64 -1.59 2.20
C ILE A 314 -1.50 -1.76 0.69
N ARG A 315 -1.63 -0.66 -0.06
CA ARG A 315 -1.54 -0.69 -1.52
C ARG A 315 -0.62 0.40 -2.06
N ALA A 316 0.14 0.07 -3.08
CA ALA A 316 0.87 1.09 -3.85
C ALA A 316 -0.10 1.92 -4.69
N VAL A 317 0.21 3.21 -4.92
CA VAL A 317 -0.58 4.08 -5.82
C VAL A 317 -0.74 3.44 -7.20
N GLY A 318 0.29 2.75 -7.69
CA GLY A 318 0.29 2.08 -8.99
C GLY A 318 -0.53 0.79 -9.06
N SER A 319 -1.13 0.31 -7.98
CA SER A 319 -1.97 -0.90 -7.92
C SER A 319 -3.39 -0.63 -7.42
N LEU A 320 -3.82 0.64 -7.33
CA LEU A 320 -5.13 1.01 -6.80
C LEU A 320 -6.30 0.72 -7.74
N VAL A 321 -6.05 0.50 -9.03
CA VAL A 321 -7.08 0.16 -10.02
C VAL A 321 -7.06 -1.33 -10.28
N ASP A 322 -8.18 -2.01 -10.13
CA ASP A 322 -8.27 -3.45 -10.30
C ASP A 322 -7.88 -3.86 -11.74
N GLY A 323 -7.05 -4.89 -11.85
CA GLY A 323 -6.52 -5.35 -13.14
C GLY A 323 -5.51 -4.40 -13.81
N ALA A 324 -5.03 -3.38 -13.08
CA ALA A 324 -3.99 -2.48 -13.55
C ALA A 324 -2.85 -2.38 -12.51
N GLU A 325 -1.67 -2.83 -12.88
CA GLU A 325 -0.46 -2.74 -12.07
C GLU A 325 0.61 -1.96 -12.82
N ALA A 326 1.25 -1.03 -12.11
CA ALA A 326 2.33 -0.23 -12.66
C ALA A 326 3.66 -0.98 -12.57
N THR A 327 4.26 -1.23 -13.73
CA THR A 327 5.56 -1.91 -13.85
C THR A 327 6.62 -1.06 -14.54
N ALA A 328 6.27 0.15 -14.98
CA ALA A 328 7.15 1.06 -15.70
C ALA A 328 7.21 2.44 -15.03
N TYR A 329 8.31 3.14 -15.24
CA TYR A 329 8.49 4.53 -14.80
C TYR A 329 8.39 5.48 -15.99
N ASP A 330 7.85 6.68 -15.74
CA ASP A 330 7.87 7.78 -16.70
C ASP A 330 9.09 8.67 -16.47
N GLU A 331 9.63 9.23 -17.56
CA GLU A 331 10.59 10.34 -17.44
C GLU A 331 9.96 11.51 -16.64
N PRO A 332 10.73 12.26 -15.83
CA PRO A 332 10.19 13.33 -14.98
C PRO A 332 9.34 14.35 -15.72
N ALA A 333 9.73 14.69 -16.95
CA ALA A 333 8.98 15.62 -17.80
C ALA A 333 7.62 15.06 -18.27
N VAL A 334 7.51 13.75 -18.47
CA VAL A 334 6.27 13.05 -18.82
C VAL A 334 5.39 12.87 -17.59
N ALA A 335 5.98 12.47 -16.48
CA ALA A 335 5.32 12.32 -15.18
C ALA A 335 4.59 13.61 -14.78
N ARG A 336 5.25 14.77 -14.97
CA ARG A 336 4.69 16.10 -14.71
C ARG A 336 3.47 16.41 -15.57
N VAL A 337 3.49 16.01 -16.84
CA VAL A 337 2.33 16.22 -17.73
C VAL A 337 1.17 15.30 -17.31
N LYS A 338 1.43 13.99 -17.13
CA LYS A 338 0.41 13.00 -16.78
C LYS A 338 -0.23 13.26 -15.43
N GLY A 339 0.58 13.68 -14.44
CA GLY A 339 0.12 13.93 -13.08
C GLY A 339 -0.66 15.23 -12.91
N SER A 340 -0.55 16.21 -13.85
CA SER A 340 -1.16 17.53 -13.72
C SER A 340 -2.69 17.50 -13.87
N ALA A 341 -3.39 18.39 -13.17
CA ALA A 341 -4.84 18.58 -13.28
C ALA A 341 -5.32 18.92 -14.71
N ARG A 342 -4.41 19.48 -15.54
CA ARG A 342 -4.70 19.77 -16.95
C ARG A 342 -5.10 18.52 -17.74
N MET A 343 -4.58 17.35 -17.33
CA MET A 343 -4.91 16.07 -17.98
C MET A 343 -6.39 15.73 -17.89
N LEU A 344 -7.11 16.16 -16.86
CA LEU A 344 -8.56 15.97 -16.77
C LEU A 344 -9.31 16.54 -18.01
N LYS A 345 -8.89 17.72 -18.48
CA LYS A 345 -9.49 18.33 -19.68
C LYS A 345 -9.12 17.55 -20.95
N VAL A 346 -7.91 17.00 -21.03
CA VAL A 346 -7.46 16.15 -22.15
C VAL A 346 -8.24 14.84 -22.16
N LEU A 347 -8.35 14.16 -21.01
CA LEU A 347 -9.08 12.88 -20.89
C LEU A 347 -10.56 13.02 -21.22
N ARG A 348 -11.23 14.10 -20.78
CA ARG A 348 -12.63 14.38 -21.17
C ARG A 348 -12.79 14.53 -22.67
N LYS A 349 -11.86 15.21 -23.34
CA LYS A 349 -11.88 15.32 -24.83
C LYS A 349 -11.53 13.98 -25.50
N ALA A 350 -10.58 13.22 -24.95
CA ALA A 350 -10.21 11.91 -25.46
C ALA A 350 -11.35 10.89 -25.33
N ALA A 351 -12.04 10.81 -24.20
CA ALA A 351 -13.16 9.92 -23.98
C ALA A 351 -14.31 10.16 -24.97
N ARG A 352 -14.63 11.43 -25.26
CA ARG A 352 -15.66 11.80 -26.24
C ARG A 352 -15.17 11.62 -27.69
N GLY A 353 -13.94 12.04 -27.98
CA GLY A 353 -13.36 11.97 -29.31
C GLY A 353 -12.95 10.56 -29.76
N ALA A 354 -12.84 9.60 -28.82
CA ALA A 354 -12.57 8.20 -29.12
C ALA A 354 -13.71 7.55 -29.92
N LEU A 355 -14.96 7.98 -29.72
CA LEU A 355 -16.11 7.55 -30.54
C LEU A 355 -15.98 7.92 -32.00
N GLU A 356 -15.36 9.07 -32.33
CA GLU A 356 -15.14 9.50 -33.74
C GLU A 356 -14.15 8.59 -34.45
N GLY A 357 -13.12 8.10 -33.72
CA GLY A 357 -12.12 7.20 -34.24
C GLY A 357 -12.56 5.73 -34.32
N ALA A 358 -13.44 5.30 -33.43
CA ALA A 358 -13.98 3.94 -33.40
C ALA A 358 -14.89 3.66 -34.60
N SER A 359 -15.63 4.64 -35.02
CA SER A 359 -16.48 4.55 -36.23
C SER A 359 -15.70 4.32 -37.52
N ALA A 360 -14.38 4.53 -37.54
CA ALA A 360 -13.54 4.38 -38.73
C ALA A 360 -13.08 2.93 -39.02
N THR A 361 -13.46 1.93 -38.21
CA THR A 361 -12.80 0.60 -38.19
C THR A 361 -13.67 -0.62 -38.48
N ALA A 362 -14.95 -0.46 -38.73
CA ALA A 362 -15.86 -1.59 -38.85
C ALA A 362 -16.32 -1.83 -40.32
N SER A 363 -15.40 -2.30 -41.13
CA SER A 363 -15.73 -3.02 -42.36
C SER A 363 -14.75 -4.19 -42.54
N ALA A 364 -15.03 -5.32 -41.90
CA ALA A 364 -14.45 -6.61 -42.26
C ALA A 364 -15.51 -7.44 -43.01
N PRO A 365 -15.14 -8.19 -44.06
CA PRO A 365 -16.09 -8.83 -44.97
C PRO A 365 -16.84 -10.00 -44.33
N ARG A 366 -18.13 -10.05 -44.64
CA ARG A 366 -19.15 -11.02 -44.22
C ARG A 366 -18.85 -12.51 -44.44
N GLY A 367 -17.63 -12.90 -44.88
CA GLY A 367 -17.31 -14.27 -45.23
C GLY A 367 -16.91 -15.23 -44.11
N ALA A 368 -16.49 -14.72 -42.97
CA ALA A 368 -15.87 -15.55 -41.90
C ALA A 368 -16.82 -16.08 -40.82
N ARG A 369 -17.98 -15.43 -40.60
CA ARG A 369 -18.93 -15.84 -39.54
C ARG A 369 -19.86 -16.98 -39.96
N THR A 370 -20.20 -17.13 -41.24
CA THR A 370 -21.01 -18.24 -41.75
C THR A 370 -20.25 -19.55 -41.82
N ALA A 371 -18.92 -19.54 -41.89
CA ALA A 371 -18.09 -20.74 -41.90
C ALA A 371 -17.92 -21.32 -40.49
N ALA A 372 -17.76 -20.47 -39.44
CA ALA A 372 -17.62 -20.91 -38.05
C ALA A 372 -18.91 -21.53 -37.47
N THR A 373 -20.08 -20.96 -37.82
CA THR A 373 -21.38 -21.51 -37.38
C THR A 373 -21.75 -22.79 -38.09
N ARG A 374 -21.26 -23.02 -39.33
CA ARG A 374 -21.46 -24.25 -40.08
C ARG A 374 -20.53 -25.37 -39.58
N ALA A 375 -19.29 -25.01 -39.15
CA ALA A 375 -18.34 -25.96 -38.55
C ALA A 375 -18.80 -26.46 -37.17
N ALA A 376 -19.36 -25.55 -36.36
CA ALA A 376 -19.89 -25.90 -35.02
C ALA A 376 -21.18 -26.80 -35.10
N ARG A 377 -21.97 -26.71 -36.17
CA ARG A 377 -23.13 -27.60 -36.38
C ARG A 377 -22.73 -28.95 -36.94
N SER A 378 -21.65 -29.05 -37.72
CA SER A 378 -21.15 -30.33 -38.26
C SER A 378 -20.39 -31.15 -37.19
N ALA A 379 -19.75 -30.52 -36.21
CA ALA A 379 -19.08 -31.19 -35.13
C ALA A 379 -20.04 -31.83 -34.10
N ARG A 380 -21.24 -31.27 -33.92
CA ARG A 380 -22.26 -31.84 -33.01
C ARG A 380 -23.05 -33.01 -33.62
N GLY A 381 -22.88 -33.31 -34.90
CA GLY A 381 -23.51 -34.44 -35.58
C GLY A 381 -22.64 -35.69 -35.65
N ALA A 382 -21.36 -35.62 -35.22
CA ALA A 382 -20.41 -36.73 -35.33
C ALA A 382 -20.13 -37.43 -33.98
N GLU A 383 -20.64 -36.91 -32.87
CA GLU A 383 -20.36 -37.45 -31.51
C GLU A 383 -21.44 -38.44 -30.97
N VAL A 384 -22.45 -38.83 -31.79
CA VAL A 384 -23.51 -39.72 -31.33
C VAL A 384 -23.30 -41.18 -31.78
N GLN A 385 -22.19 -41.52 -32.43
CA GLN A 385 -22.01 -42.90 -32.97
C GLN A 385 -20.63 -43.56 -32.68
N ALA A 386 -20.05 -43.40 -31.52
CA ALA A 386 -18.87 -44.17 -31.12
C ALA A 386 -18.85 -44.40 -29.58
N GLY A 387 -19.76 -45.19 -29.11
CA GLY A 387 -19.76 -45.73 -27.78
C GLY A 387 -20.01 -47.22 -27.81
N GLN A 388 -18.96 -48.04 -27.87
CA GLN A 388 -18.96 -49.43 -27.35
C GLN A 388 -17.55 -50.03 -27.33
N LEU A 389 -17.19 -50.48 -26.11
CA LEU A 389 -16.29 -51.60 -25.78
C LEU A 389 -14.76 -51.41 -25.89
N ALA A 390 -14.06 -51.42 -24.75
CA ALA A 390 -13.32 -52.60 -24.26
C ALA A 390 -12.61 -52.33 -22.94
N PHE A 391 -12.81 -53.26 -22.03
CA PHE A 391 -12.10 -53.44 -20.76
C PHE A 391 -10.69 -54.02 -21.01
N GLY A 392 -9.75 -53.71 -20.13
CA GLY A 392 -8.46 -54.40 -20.05
C GLY A 392 -7.56 -53.80 -18.96
N GLU A 393 -7.49 -54.47 -17.82
CA GLU A 393 -6.60 -54.23 -16.66
C GLU A 393 -5.19 -54.83 -16.86
N PRO A 394 -4.32 -54.87 -15.84
CA PRO A 394 -3.14 -54.00 -15.67
C PRO A 394 -1.82 -54.81 -15.69
N ALA A 395 -0.69 -54.13 -15.68
CA ALA A 395 0.58 -54.77 -15.24
C ALA A 395 1.59 -53.77 -14.67
N GLU A 396 2.19 -54.22 -13.63
CA GLU A 396 3.10 -53.65 -12.65
C GLU A 396 4.51 -53.28 -13.13
N SER A 397 5.16 -52.54 -12.25
CA SER A 397 6.54 -52.60 -11.77
C SER A 397 7.65 -51.77 -12.49
N GLY A 398 8.39 -51.01 -11.68
CA GLY A 398 9.84 -50.93 -11.82
C GLY A 398 10.48 -49.54 -11.61
N GLU A 399 10.96 -49.30 -10.37
CA GLU A 399 12.22 -48.68 -9.91
C GLU A 399 12.63 -47.23 -10.26
N VAL A 400 12.63 -46.42 -9.25
CA VAL A 400 13.67 -45.59 -8.57
C VAL A 400 14.86 -45.10 -9.41
N THR A 401 14.97 -43.77 -9.59
CA THR A 401 16.18 -42.95 -9.34
C THR A 401 15.84 -41.46 -9.40
N ALA A 402 16.17 -40.71 -8.36
CA ALA A 402 16.22 -39.25 -8.28
C ALA A 402 17.69 -38.78 -8.44
N PRO A 403 18.02 -37.45 -8.49
CA PRO A 403 17.24 -36.23 -8.73
C PRO A 403 17.86 -35.33 -9.83
N GLY A 404 17.04 -34.51 -10.46
CA GLY A 404 17.49 -33.43 -11.33
C GLY A 404 16.51 -32.28 -11.28
N MET A 405 17.02 -31.10 -11.01
CA MET A 405 16.38 -29.78 -10.89
C MET A 405 15.26 -29.57 -11.91
N LEU A 406 14.07 -29.21 -11.43
CA LEU A 406 12.95 -28.73 -12.21
C LEU A 406 12.91 -27.20 -12.21
N PRO A 407 12.63 -26.56 -13.35
CA PRO A 407 12.27 -25.15 -13.37
C PRO A 407 10.86 -24.93 -12.86
N ALA A 408 10.63 -23.77 -12.24
CA ALA A 408 9.38 -23.35 -11.65
C ALA A 408 8.19 -23.43 -12.63
N PRO A 409 6.99 -23.78 -12.15
CA PRO A 409 5.80 -23.82 -12.99
C PRO A 409 5.33 -22.40 -13.30
N ALA A 410 5.10 -22.14 -14.58
CA ALA A 410 4.35 -20.98 -15.04
C ALA A 410 2.89 -21.15 -14.59
N ASP A 411 2.40 -20.26 -13.76
CA ASP A 411 1.00 -20.19 -13.34
C ASP A 411 0.12 -19.91 -14.56
N ALA A 412 -0.58 -20.93 -15.00
CA ALA A 412 -1.71 -20.82 -15.91
C ALA A 412 -2.99 -20.66 -15.07
N SER A 413 -3.27 -19.47 -14.62
CA SER A 413 -4.60 -19.06 -14.16
C SER A 413 -5.22 -18.16 -15.21
N SER A 414 -5.70 -18.73 -16.31
CA SER A 414 -6.58 -18.06 -17.24
C SER A 414 -8.01 -18.54 -17.01
N ALA A 415 -8.77 -17.77 -16.23
CA ALA A 415 -10.22 -17.78 -16.38
C ALA A 415 -10.57 -17.33 -17.81
N PRO A 416 -11.58 -17.91 -18.49
CA PRO A 416 -11.97 -17.47 -19.82
C PRO A 416 -12.65 -16.12 -19.72
N GLY A 417 -11.87 -15.06 -19.87
CA GLY A 417 -12.38 -13.72 -20.16
C GLY A 417 -12.92 -13.71 -21.57
N GLU A 418 -14.22 -13.43 -21.71
CA GLU A 418 -14.83 -13.16 -23.02
C GLU A 418 -14.01 -12.10 -23.76
N ASP A 419 -13.60 -12.45 -25.00
CA ASP A 419 -12.89 -11.60 -25.94
C ASP A 419 -13.71 -10.33 -26.27
N VAL A 420 -13.60 -9.31 -25.44
CA VAL A 420 -13.86 -7.94 -25.86
C VAL A 420 -12.60 -7.49 -26.58
N LEU A 421 -12.57 -7.58 -27.89
CA LEU A 421 -11.46 -7.11 -28.74
C LEU A 421 -11.13 -5.66 -28.37
N PRO A 422 -9.90 -5.35 -28.00
CA PRO A 422 -9.50 -4.00 -27.61
C PRO A 422 -9.70 -3.06 -28.81
N TYR A 423 -10.09 -1.82 -28.49
CA TYR A 423 -10.28 -0.72 -29.46
C TYR A 423 -9.16 -0.61 -30.50
N ALA A 424 -7.92 -0.91 -30.11
CA ALA A 424 -6.75 -0.84 -30.97
C ALA A 424 -6.64 -1.99 -31.99
N ALA A 425 -7.18 -3.19 -31.72
CA ALA A 425 -7.13 -4.32 -32.65
C ALA A 425 -8.08 -4.17 -33.86
N ARG A 426 -8.96 -3.16 -33.84
CA ARG A 426 -9.91 -2.86 -34.89
C ARG A 426 -9.47 -1.75 -35.86
N SER A 427 -8.20 -1.33 -35.84
CA SER A 427 -7.66 -0.27 -36.68
C SER A 427 -7.28 -0.70 -38.14
N GLY A 428 -8.15 -1.44 -38.75
CA GLY A 428 -8.15 -1.60 -40.22
C GLY A 428 -8.77 -0.39 -40.95
N ARG A 429 -8.26 -0.02 -42.08
CA ARG A 429 -8.64 1.15 -42.88
C ARG A 429 -10.14 1.14 -43.30
N GLY A 430 -11.04 1.57 -42.40
CA GLY A 430 -12.47 1.76 -42.67
C GLY A 430 -13.00 2.98 -41.94
N GLY A 431 -13.63 3.93 -42.62
CA GLY A 431 -14.23 5.14 -42.05
C GLY A 431 -15.49 4.81 -41.20
N ALA A 432 -15.89 5.75 -40.34
CA ALA A 432 -17.19 5.67 -39.61
C ALA A 432 -18.32 5.36 -40.60
N PRO A 433 -19.32 4.56 -40.15
CA PRO A 433 -20.52 4.43 -40.99
C PRO A 433 -21.10 5.84 -41.17
N VAL A 434 -21.03 6.27 -42.41
CA VAL A 434 -21.42 7.64 -42.80
C VAL A 434 -22.94 7.73 -42.93
N ARG A 435 -23.63 6.58 -42.95
CA ARG A 435 -25.06 6.46 -43.15
C ARG A 435 -25.66 5.29 -42.38
N LEU A 436 -26.83 5.49 -41.79
CA LEU A 436 -27.67 4.44 -41.26
C LEU A 436 -28.82 4.16 -42.24
N ARG A 437 -28.96 2.91 -42.65
CA ARG A 437 -30.04 2.44 -43.52
C ARG A 437 -30.76 1.29 -42.84
N VAL A 438 -32.05 1.44 -42.66
CA VAL A 438 -32.94 0.42 -42.09
C VAL A 438 -34.21 0.30 -42.94
N VAL A 439 -34.85 -0.84 -42.88
CA VAL A 439 -36.15 -1.05 -43.48
C VAL A 439 -37.18 -1.20 -42.37
N ALA A 440 -38.14 -0.31 -42.26
CA ALA A 440 -39.21 -0.39 -41.29
C ALA A 440 -40.57 -0.09 -41.98
N PHE A 441 -41.59 -0.89 -41.65
CA PHE A 441 -42.90 -0.81 -42.29
C PHE A 441 -42.84 -0.87 -43.83
N GLY A 442 -41.93 -1.70 -44.38
CA GLY A 442 -41.74 -1.84 -45.83
C GLY A 442 -41.12 -0.63 -46.50
N ARG A 443 -40.67 0.37 -45.76
CA ARG A 443 -39.98 1.56 -46.25
C ARG A 443 -38.52 1.57 -45.89
N ARG A 444 -37.70 1.99 -46.84
CA ARG A 444 -36.27 2.24 -46.65
C ARG A 444 -36.06 3.62 -46.03
N LEU A 445 -35.57 3.67 -44.80
CA LEU A 445 -35.25 4.90 -44.09
C LEU A 445 -33.72 5.07 -44.00
N GLU A 446 -33.28 6.30 -44.17
CA GLU A 446 -31.86 6.61 -44.21
C GLU A 446 -31.54 7.87 -43.35
N LEU A 447 -30.51 7.80 -42.51
CA LEU A 447 -29.92 8.96 -41.80
C LEU A 447 -28.53 9.24 -42.38
N GLU A 448 -28.35 10.48 -42.81
CA GLU A 448 -27.09 10.95 -43.42
C GLU A 448 -26.06 11.39 -42.38
N ALA A 449 -24.79 11.53 -42.79
CA ALA A 449 -23.66 11.87 -41.93
C ALA A 449 -23.90 13.11 -41.04
N ASP A 450 -24.52 14.14 -41.57
CA ASP A 450 -24.76 15.39 -40.84
C ASP A 450 -25.83 15.23 -39.76
N GLU A 451 -26.83 14.40 -40.00
CA GLU A 451 -27.86 14.07 -39.03
C GLU A 451 -27.27 13.21 -37.90
N LEU A 452 -26.50 12.22 -38.25
CA LEU A 452 -25.78 11.36 -37.28
C LEU A 452 -24.81 12.16 -36.41
N ARG A 453 -24.12 13.16 -37.02
CA ARG A 453 -23.22 14.07 -36.24
C ARG A 453 -24.03 14.90 -35.26
N ARG A 454 -25.15 15.53 -35.68
CA ARG A 454 -26.02 16.31 -34.76
C ARG A 454 -26.58 15.46 -33.64
N ILE A 455 -26.99 14.23 -33.90
CA ILE A 455 -27.48 13.30 -32.92
C ILE A 455 -26.34 12.99 -31.91
N ARG A 456 -25.12 12.68 -32.37
CA ARG A 456 -23.96 12.41 -31.50
C ARG A 456 -23.61 13.61 -30.63
N GLU A 457 -23.59 14.81 -31.19
CA GLU A 457 -23.35 16.04 -30.43
C GLU A 457 -24.41 16.29 -29.36
N SER A 458 -25.68 16.06 -29.68
CA SER A 458 -26.78 16.15 -28.74
C SER A 458 -26.71 15.13 -27.62
N VAL A 459 -26.30 13.88 -27.88
CA VAL A 459 -26.09 12.85 -26.90
C VAL A 459 -24.93 13.22 -25.96
N LEU A 460 -23.81 13.70 -26.51
CA LEU A 460 -22.60 14.08 -25.75
C LEU A 460 -22.69 15.43 -25.04
N GLY A 461 -23.77 16.19 -25.21
CA GLY A 461 -23.97 17.53 -24.65
C GLY A 461 -24.05 17.56 -23.10
N GLY A 462 -24.20 16.41 -22.44
CA GLY A 462 -24.26 16.28 -20.97
C GLY A 462 -22.94 15.92 -20.28
N THR A 463 -23.03 15.68 -18.97
CA THR A 463 -21.89 15.24 -18.12
C THR A 463 -21.87 13.73 -17.88
N ALA A 464 -22.87 13.00 -18.36
CA ALA A 464 -22.99 11.56 -18.12
C ALA A 464 -21.84 10.77 -18.78
N PRO A 465 -21.40 9.64 -18.20
CA PRO A 465 -20.36 8.79 -18.73
C PRO A 465 -20.70 8.25 -20.13
N VAL A 466 -19.67 8.22 -21.00
CA VAL A 466 -19.86 7.98 -22.46
C VAL A 466 -20.52 6.65 -22.78
N ASN A 467 -20.13 5.55 -22.11
CA ASN A 467 -20.71 4.22 -22.36
C ASN A 467 -22.18 4.14 -21.90
N LEU A 468 -22.53 4.88 -20.85
CA LEU A 468 -23.89 4.92 -20.33
C LEU A 468 -24.86 5.74 -21.20
N LEU A 469 -24.35 6.48 -22.17
CA LEU A 469 -25.16 7.27 -23.09
C LEU A 469 -25.71 6.45 -24.28
N ARG A 470 -25.31 5.19 -24.45
CA ARG A 470 -25.76 4.33 -25.58
C ARG A 470 -27.27 4.18 -25.66
N PRO A 471 -28.04 4.00 -24.56
CA PRO A 471 -29.53 3.97 -24.63
C PRO A 471 -30.12 5.29 -25.11
N ARG A 472 -29.54 6.44 -24.71
CA ARG A 472 -29.97 7.76 -25.19
C ARG A 472 -29.65 7.93 -26.71
N ALA A 473 -28.49 7.48 -27.15
CA ALA A 473 -28.10 7.48 -28.55
C ALA A 473 -29.08 6.65 -29.39
N ARG A 474 -29.42 5.43 -28.92
CA ARG A 474 -30.45 4.58 -29.55
C ARG A 474 -31.78 5.30 -29.67
N ARG A 475 -32.28 5.94 -28.58
CA ARG A 475 -33.56 6.66 -28.58
C ARG A 475 -33.57 7.79 -29.63
N LEU A 476 -32.54 8.63 -29.66
CA LEU A 476 -32.48 9.74 -30.64
C LEU A 476 -32.32 9.28 -32.08
N LEU A 477 -31.69 8.13 -32.32
CA LEU A 477 -31.69 7.51 -33.66
C LEU A 477 -33.10 7.06 -34.08
N LEU A 478 -33.86 6.40 -33.17
CA LEU A 478 -35.23 5.97 -33.41
C LEU A 478 -36.14 7.17 -33.61
N ASP A 479 -35.99 8.26 -32.84
CA ASP A 479 -36.77 9.49 -33.04
C ASP A 479 -36.53 10.13 -34.41
N ALA A 480 -35.28 10.16 -34.85
CA ALA A 480 -34.94 10.68 -36.18
C ALA A 480 -35.48 9.81 -37.32
N LEU A 481 -35.43 8.48 -37.20
CA LEU A 481 -35.99 7.54 -38.16
C LEU A 481 -37.52 7.61 -38.16
N TRP A 482 -38.18 7.70 -37.00
CA TRP A 482 -39.64 7.88 -36.90
C TRP A 482 -40.10 9.16 -37.59
N SER A 483 -39.42 10.28 -37.37
CA SER A 483 -39.73 11.53 -38.10
C SER A 483 -39.67 11.36 -39.60
N LYS A 484 -38.70 10.59 -40.11
CA LYS A 484 -38.57 10.32 -41.57
C LYS A 484 -39.58 9.33 -42.14
N SER A 485 -40.16 8.47 -41.31
CA SER A 485 -41.15 7.50 -41.70
C SER A 485 -42.45 8.18 -42.21
N GLY A 486 -42.69 9.41 -41.75
CA GLY A 486 -43.92 10.17 -42.02
C GLY A 486 -45.14 9.56 -41.34
N ALA A 487 -44.97 8.61 -40.43
CA ALA A 487 -46.09 7.98 -39.72
C ALA A 487 -46.70 8.93 -38.66
N ALA A 488 -45.87 9.77 -38.05
CA ALA A 488 -46.31 10.73 -37.00
C ALA A 488 -47.36 11.76 -37.49
N GLY A 489 -47.48 12.07 -38.78
CA GLY A 489 -48.39 13.04 -39.32
C GLY A 489 -49.67 12.45 -39.93
N ARG A 490 -49.82 11.12 -39.92
CA ARG A 490 -50.93 10.44 -40.60
C ARG A 490 -52.11 10.11 -39.72
N HIS A 491 -51.92 10.11 -38.40
CA HIS A 491 -52.95 9.75 -37.46
C HIS A 491 -53.12 10.86 -36.42
N THR A 492 -54.36 11.23 -36.14
CA THR A 492 -54.75 12.24 -35.16
C THR A 492 -55.02 11.66 -33.79
N ASP A 493 -55.11 10.32 -33.70
CA ASP A 493 -55.38 9.60 -32.47
C ASP A 493 -54.02 9.36 -31.74
N PRO A 494 -53.86 9.86 -30.47
CA PRO A 494 -52.66 9.71 -29.68
C PRO A 494 -52.35 8.26 -29.31
N GLU A 495 -53.39 7.42 -29.02
CA GLU A 495 -53.16 6.03 -28.60
C GLU A 495 -52.67 5.19 -29.76
N LEU A 496 -53.30 5.31 -30.93
CA LEU A 496 -52.89 4.64 -32.14
C LEU A 496 -51.46 5.07 -32.57
N THR A 497 -51.15 6.35 -32.40
CA THR A 497 -49.81 6.87 -32.70
C THR A 497 -48.75 6.26 -31.77
N ALA A 498 -49.05 6.05 -30.46
CA ALA A 498 -48.16 5.41 -29.49
C ALA A 498 -47.96 3.91 -29.80
N GLU A 499 -49.00 3.18 -30.17
CA GLU A 499 -48.92 1.78 -30.59
C GLU A 499 -48.07 1.62 -31.85
N LEU A 500 -48.32 2.45 -32.87
CA LEU A 500 -47.52 2.45 -34.12
C LEU A 500 -46.07 2.81 -33.84
N ARG A 501 -45.79 3.69 -32.86
CA ARG A 501 -44.44 4.02 -32.43
C ARG A 501 -43.75 2.84 -31.75
N SER A 502 -44.44 2.13 -30.87
CA SER A 502 -43.91 0.94 -30.18
C SER A 502 -43.58 -0.15 -31.20
N SER A 503 -44.51 -0.45 -32.11
CA SER A 503 -44.30 -1.42 -33.19
C SER A 503 -43.16 -1.02 -34.15
N PHE A 504 -43.00 0.29 -34.46
CA PHE A 504 -41.87 0.80 -35.23
C PHE A 504 -40.54 0.62 -34.51
N ASP A 505 -40.49 0.94 -33.22
CA ASP A 505 -39.29 0.79 -32.40
C ASP A 505 -38.86 -0.68 -32.29
N GLU A 506 -39.82 -1.61 -32.17
CA GLU A 506 -39.56 -3.05 -32.19
C GLU A 506 -39.04 -3.53 -33.55
N ASP A 507 -39.66 -3.12 -34.63
CA ASP A 507 -39.26 -3.49 -36.02
C ASP A 507 -37.83 -3.02 -36.31
N VAL A 508 -37.52 -1.74 -36.04
CA VAL A 508 -36.17 -1.18 -36.23
C VAL A 508 -35.13 -1.82 -35.33
N THR A 509 -35.43 -2.07 -34.07
CA THR A 509 -34.48 -2.60 -33.09
C THR A 509 -34.23 -4.08 -33.24
N SER A 510 -35.09 -4.84 -33.90
CA SER A 510 -34.89 -6.24 -34.25
C SER A 510 -34.08 -6.41 -35.56
N GLU A 511 -33.89 -5.35 -36.31
CA GLU A 511 -33.16 -5.39 -37.59
C GLU A 511 -31.66 -5.46 -37.38
N ASP A 512 -30.99 -6.50 -37.91
CA ASP A 512 -29.55 -6.73 -37.78
C ASP A 512 -28.72 -5.52 -38.22
N SER A 513 -29.17 -4.82 -39.28
CA SER A 513 -28.48 -3.63 -39.81
C SER A 513 -28.42 -2.48 -38.78
N PHE A 514 -29.48 -2.29 -37.99
CA PHE A 514 -29.53 -1.28 -36.94
C PHE A 514 -28.63 -1.69 -35.73
N ILE A 515 -28.64 -2.96 -35.35
CA ILE A 515 -27.83 -3.49 -34.24
C ILE A 515 -26.33 -3.34 -34.61
N GLU A 516 -25.93 -3.83 -35.79
CA GLU A 516 -24.53 -3.72 -36.25
C GLU A 516 -24.08 -2.26 -36.37
N PHE A 517 -24.99 -1.38 -36.86
CA PHE A 517 -24.72 0.05 -36.94
C PHE A 517 -24.48 0.64 -35.54
N LEU A 518 -25.36 0.38 -34.59
CA LEU A 518 -25.26 0.94 -33.23
C LEU A 518 -23.99 0.44 -32.53
N GLU A 519 -23.62 -0.82 -32.69
CA GLU A 519 -22.38 -1.38 -32.17
C GLU A 519 -21.13 -0.72 -32.76
N THR A 520 -21.16 -0.41 -34.01
CA THR A 520 -20.06 0.23 -34.75
C THR A 520 -20.01 1.73 -34.50
N TRP A 521 -21.15 2.38 -34.49
CA TRP A 521 -21.26 3.84 -34.38
C TRP A 521 -21.13 4.33 -32.94
N TRP A 522 -21.54 3.52 -31.95
CA TRP A 522 -21.38 3.77 -30.49
C TRP A 522 -20.83 2.53 -29.79
N PRO A 523 -19.56 2.18 -30.05
CA PRO A 523 -18.93 1.03 -29.40
C PRO A 523 -18.73 1.27 -27.90
N GLU A 524 -18.64 0.21 -27.13
CA GLU A 524 -18.18 0.26 -25.75
C GLU A 524 -16.68 0.60 -25.73
N LEU A 525 -16.34 1.70 -25.08
CA LEU A 525 -14.96 2.17 -24.95
C LEU A 525 -14.34 1.62 -23.65
N THR A 526 -13.12 1.13 -23.74
CA THR A 526 -12.35 0.71 -22.57
C THR A 526 -11.33 1.79 -22.17
N PRO A 527 -11.05 1.99 -20.86
CA PRO A 527 -10.04 2.94 -20.40
C PRO A 527 -8.68 2.72 -21.05
N ARG A 528 -8.20 1.48 -21.11
CA ARG A 528 -6.94 1.11 -21.78
C ARG A 528 -6.95 1.42 -23.29
N GLY A 529 -8.06 1.16 -23.96
CA GLY A 529 -8.20 1.45 -25.39
C GLY A 529 -8.14 2.95 -25.70
N VAL A 530 -8.78 3.79 -24.86
CA VAL A 530 -8.71 5.25 -25.02
C VAL A 530 -7.31 5.76 -24.74
N LEU A 531 -6.64 5.25 -23.68
CA LEU A 531 -5.28 5.63 -23.32
C LEU A 531 -4.29 5.23 -24.45
N ALA A 532 -4.41 4.03 -25.03
CA ALA A 532 -3.61 3.58 -26.16
C ALA A 532 -3.85 4.45 -27.42
N ALA A 533 -5.09 4.88 -27.65
CA ALA A 533 -5.39 5.78 -28.77
C ALA A 533 -4.72 7.17 -28.65
N MET A 534 -4.35 7.59 -27.43
CA MET A 534 -3.58 8.83 -27.19
C MET A 534 -2.11 8.70 -27.62
N ALA A 535 -1.61 7.51 -27.91
CA ALA A 535 -0.27 7.30 -28.48
C ALA A 535 -0.14 7.85 -29.91
N ASP A 536 -1.26 8.05 -30.63
CA ASP A 536 -1.29 8.72 -31.93
C ASP A 536 -1.16 10.24 -31.70
N GLU A 537 -0.03 10.82 -32.09
CA GLU A 537 0.29 12.24 -31.94
C GLU A 537 -0.75 13.16 -32.58
N ARG A 538 -1.31 12.76 -33.73
CA ARG A 538 -2.33 13.56 -34.44
C ARG A 538 -3.66 13.59 -33.68
N ARG A 539 -4.10 12.45 -33.14
CA ARG A 539 -5.30 12.35 -32.30
C ARG A 539 -5.10 13.12 -31.00
N LEU A 540 -4.00 12.85 -30.30
CA LEU A 540 -3.67 13.54 -29.05
C LEU A 540 -3.56 15.06 -29.28
N GLY A 541 -2.95 15.51 -30.37
CA GLY A 541 -2.85 16.94 -30.71
C GLY A 541 -4.20 17.64 -30.87
N ARG A 542 -5.24 16.93 -31.40
CA ARG A 542 -6.61 17.46 -31.42
C ARG A 542 -7.22 17.57 -30.00
N TRP A 543 -7.06 16.53 -29.19
CA TRP A 543 -7.63 16.46 -27.83
C TRP A 543 -6.92 17.38 -26.84
N SER A 544 -5.61 17.59 -27.01
CA SER A 544 -4.78 18.44 -26.13
C SER A 544 -4.70 19.91 -26.59
N ARG A 545 -5.35 20.26 -27.70
CA ARG A 545 -5.31 21.63 -28.25
C ARG A 545 -5.71 22.68 -27.23
N ARG A 546 -4.85 23.71 -27.03
CA ARG A 546 -4.97 24.79 -26.04
C ARG A 546 -4.87 24.31 -24.56
N ILE A 547 -4.41 23.08 -24.31
CA ILE A 547 -4.22 22.54 -22.96
C ILE A 547 -2.75 22.21 -22.75
N LEU A 548 -2.15 21.47 -23.69
CA LEU A 548 -0.74 21.10 -23.69
C LEU A 548 -0.01 21.82 -24.84
N ASN A 549 1.28 22.12 -24.64
CA ASN A 549 2.13 22.57 -25.71
C ASN A 549 2.54 21.41 -26.64
N GLN A 550 3.14 21.74 -27.80
CA GLN A 550 3.50 20.73 -28.80
C GLN A 550 4.58 19.75 -28.29
N GLY A 551 5.54 20.23 -27.50
CA GLY A 551 6.59 19.41 -26.89
C GLY A 551 6.03 18.42 -25.88
N GLU A 552 5.11 18.88 -25.01
CA GLU A 552 4.39 18.01 -24.05
C GLU A 552 3.57 16.95 -24.77
N THR A 553 2.82 17.35 -25.81
CA THR A 553 2.00 16.43 -26.61
C THR A 553 2.86 15.32 -27.26
N ARG A 554 4.01 15.66 -27.83
CA ARG A 554 4.92 14.68 -28.44
C ARG A 554 5.52 13.72 -27.41
N ARG A 555 5.99 14.25 -26.27
CA ARG A 555 6.55 13.41 -25.19
C ARG A 555 5.49 12.46 -24.62
N LEU A 556 4.29 12.95 -24.36
CA LEU A 556 3.17 12.15 -23.88
C LEU A 556 2.80 11.05 -24.87
N ALA A 557 2.63 11.38 -26.17
CA ALA A 557 2.32 10.40 -27.21
C ALA A 557 3.42 9.32 -27.32
N ARG A 558 4.70 9.73 -27.26
CA ARG A 558 5.83 8.81 -27.30
C ARG A 558 5.84 7.86 -26.09
N SER A 559 5.61 8.37 -24.89
CA SER A 559 5.53 7.56 -23.66
C SER A 559 4.41 6.52 -23.76
N LEU A 560 3.24 6.89 -24.26
CA LEU A 560 2.09 5.99 -24.37
C LEU A 560 2.25 4.91 -25.46
N LYS A 561 3.23 5.01 -26.37
CA LYS A 561 3.52 3.94 -27.37
C LYS A 561 3.90 2.61 -26.72
N ARG A 562 4.44 2.61 -25.48
CA ARG A 562 4.75 1.37 -24.75
C ARG A 562 3.53 0.49 -24.47
N LEU A 563 2.33 1.09 -24.45
CA LEU A 563 1.08 0.35 -24.24
C LEU A 563 0.73 -0.56 -25.42
N GLY A 564 1.37 -0.39 -26.58
CA GLY A 564 1.01 -1.12 -27.78
C GLY A 564 -0.35 -0.72 -28.35
N ALA A 565 -0.69 -1.29 -29.49
CA ALA A 565 -1.96 -1.00 -30.17
C ALA A 565 -3.16 -1.64 -29.46
N ASP A 566 -2.96 -2.69 -28.71
CA ASP A 566 -3.95 -3.41 -27.92
C ASP A 566 -4.13 -2.87 -26.49
N GLY A 567 -3.30 -1.93 -26.06
CA GLY A 567 -3.34 -1.34 -24.72
C GLY A 567 -2.84 -2.27 -23.60
N LYS A 568 -2.26 -3.43 -23.92
CA LYS A 568 -1.83 -4.44 -22.92
C LYS A 568 -0.40 -4.25 -22.44
N GLY A 569 0.35 -3.31 -23.00
CA GLY A 569 1.72 -3.02 -22.58
C GLY A 569 1.85 -2.49 -21.14
N PRO A 570 3.09 -2.35 -20.66
CA PRO A 570 3.37 -1.97 -19.26
C PRO A 570 2.85 -0.56 -18.94
N LEU A 571 2.25 -0.41 -17.76
CA LEU A 571 1.71 0.84 -17.24
C LEU A 571 2.73 1.53 -16.34
N SER A 572 2.72 2.86 -16.32
CA SER A 572 3.36 3.64 -15.27
C SER A 572 2.37 3.96 -14.14
N VAL A 573 2.90 4.39 -12.99
CA VAL A 573 2.09 4.84 -11.85
C VAL A 573 1.12 5.96 -12.25
N HIS A 574 1.57 6.86 -13.15
CA HIS A 574 0.73 7.94 -13.66
C HIS A 574 -0.34 7.45 -14.63
N ASP A 575 -0.04 6.41 -15.44
CA ASP A 575 -1.05 5.82 -16.34
C ASP A 575 -2.21 5.21 -15.57
N VAL A 576 -1.96 4.60 -14.41
CA VAL A 576 -3.00 4.03 -13.53
C VAL A 576 -3.97 5.12 -13.07
N ALA A 577 -3.47 6.30 -12.70
CA ALA A 577 -4.33 7.43 -12.33
C ALA A 577 -5.16 7.95 -13.53
N LEU A 578 -4.58 7.94 -14.75
CA LEU A 578 -5.32 8.30 -15.96
C LEU A 578 -6.40 7.24 -16.31
N LEU A 579 -6.12 5.96 -16.09
CA LEU A 579 -7.09 4.87 -16.28
C LEU A 579 -8.28 5.00 -15.32
N ASP A 580 -8.04 5.28 -14.06
CA ASP A 580 -9.08 5.49 -13.04
C ASP A 580 -10.01 6.67 -13.40
N GLU A 581 -9.43 7.77 -13.92
CA GLU A 581 -10.23 8.89 -14.40
C GLU A 581 -11.01 8.54 -15.67
N LEU A 582 -10.40 7.80 -16.61
CA LEU A 582 -11.08 7.33 -17.81
C LEU A 582 -12.21 6.36 -17.47
N GLU A 583 -12.06 5.48 -16.48
CA GLU A 583 -13.11 4.58 -16.02
C GLU A 583 -14.35 5.37 -15.55
N THR A 584 -14.11 6.42 -14.77
CA THR A 584 -15.16 7.33 -14.31
C THR A 584 -15.83 8.08 -15.49
N LEU A 585 -15.04 8.56 -16.46
CA LEU A 585 -15.53 9.31 -17.62
C LEU A 585 -16.29 8.43 -18.64
N LEU A 586 -15.91 7.19 -18.77
CA LEU A 586 -16.54 6.23 -19.67
C LEU A 586 -17.75 5.54 -19.03
N GLY A 587 -17.66 5.18 -17.78
CA GLY A 587 -18.65 4.40 -17.05
C GLY A 587 -18.69 2.93 -17.49
N THR A 588 -19.03 2.05 -16.58
CA THR A 588 -19.17 0.61 -16.83
C THR A 588 -20.66 0.31 -17.07
N PRO A 589 -21.06 -0.19 -18.24
CA PRO A 589 -22.45 -0.61 -18.47
C PRO A 589 -22.84 -1.73 -17.54
N ALA A 590 -24.02 -1.68 -16.95
CA ALA A 590 -24.55 -2.79 -16.16
C ALA A 590 -24.71 -4.01 -17.10
N ARG A 591 -23.84 -4.99 -16.94
CA ARG A 591 -24.02 -6.27 -17.64
C ARG A 591 -25.21 -6.99 -16.98
N PRO A 592 -26.21 -7.47 -17.74
CA PRO A 592 -27.22 -8.34 -17.17
C PRO A 592 -26.50 -9.52 -16.51
N ARG A 593 -26.73 -9.72 -15.22
CA ARG A 593 -26.24 -10.94 -14.56
C ARG A 593 -26.83 -12.10 -15.37
N LYS A 594 -26.00 -12.89 -16.04
CA LYS A 594 -26.42 -14.18 -16.60
C LYS A 594 -27.09 -14.90 -15.44
N ARG A 595 -28.42 -15.07 -15.49
CA ARG A 595 -29.09 -16.05 -14.64
C ARG A 595 -28.30 -17.32 -14.91
N ARG A 596 -27.61 -17.83 -13.88
CA ARG A 596 -27.11 -19.20 -13.91
C ARG A 596 -28.36 -20.01 -14.22
N GLU A 597 -28.50 -20.48 -15.46
CA GLU A 597 -29.39 -21.58 -15.74
C GLU A 597 -28.83 -22.71 -14.85
N LEU A 598 -29.53 -22.94 -13.73
CA LEU A 598 -29.26 -24.08 -12.88
C LEU A 598 -29.45 -25.29 -13.82
N ASP A 599 -28.35 -25.96 -14.17
CA ASP A 599 -28.38 -27.22 -14.92
C ASP A 599 -29.36 -28.13 -14.15
N PRO A 600 -30.36 -28.74 -14.79
CA PRO A 600 -31.24 -29.69 -14.11
C PRO A 600 -30.49 -30.78 -13.37
N LEU A 601 -29.22 -31.08 -13.76
CA LEU A 601 -28.27 -31.94 -13.06
C LEU A 601 -27.73 -31.37 -11.77
N ASP A 602 -27.59 -30.03 -11.63
CA ASP A 602 -27.19 -29.36 -10.38
C ASP A 602 -28.26 -29.46 -9.28
N GLN A 603 -29.52 -29.78 -9.66
CA GLN A 603 -30.60 -29.99 -8.70
C GLN A 603 -30.65 -31.44 -8.17
N LEU A 604 -29.92 -32.37 -8.78
CA LEU A 604 -29.90 -33.80 -8.42
C LEU A 604 -28.66 -34.23 -7.62
N THR A 605 -27.68 -33.38 -7.46
CA THR A 605 -26.42 -33.76 -6.82
C THR A 605 -26.24 -33.16 -5.45
N GLY A 606 -26.65 -33.89 -4.42
CA GLY A 606 -26.04 -33.86 -3.09
C GLY A 606 -24.57 -34.34 -3.09
N LEU A 607 -23.90 -34.31 -4.23
CA LEU A 607 -22.49 -34.72 -4.42
C LEU A 607 -21.50 -33.57 -4.19
N GLU A 608 -21.94 -32.33 -4.19
CA GLU A 608 -21.08 -31.16 -3.81
C GLU A 608 -20.68 -31.20 -2.32
N GLU A 609 -21.45 -31.88 -1.45
CA GLU A 609 -21.07 -32.10 -0.05
C GLU A 609 -19.92 -33.13 0.13
N LEU A 610 -19.58 -33.88 -0.89
CA LEU A 610 -18.53 -34.93 -0.82
C LEU A 610 -17.20 -34.52 -1.50
N MET A 611 -17.17 -33.40 -2.21
CA MET A 611 -15.90 -32.84 -2.67
C MET A 611 -15.31 -32.00 -1.54
N PRO A 612 -14.06 -32.21 -1.11
CA PRO A 612 -13.39 -31.32 -0.19
C PRO A 612 -13.29 -29.95 -0.89
N GLN A 613 -14.19 -29.03 -0.56
CA GLN A 613 -14.04 -27.63 -0.91
C GLN A 613 -12.74 -27.20 -0.30
N ARG A 614 -11.80 -26.77 -1.13
CA ARG A 614 -10.56 -26.15 -0.67
C ARG A 614 -10.99 -24.96 0.17
N GLU A 615 -10.94 -25.10 1.49
CA GLU A 615 -11.26 -24.02 2.41
C GLU A 615 -10.32 -22.86 2.09
N GLU A 616 -10.86 -21.78 1.50
CA GLU A 616 -10.13 -20.53 1.37
C GLU A 616 -9.61 -20.17 2.76
N SER A 617 -8.31 -19.99 2.89
CA SER A 617 -7.73 -19.52 4.13
C SER A 617 -8.37 -18.17 4.49
N GLN A 618 -8.46 -17.86 5.78
CA GLN A 618 -9.01 -16.57 6.24
C GLN A 618 -8.26 -15.39 5.60
N ARG A 619 -6.99 -15.55 5.34
CA ARG A 619 -6.14 -14.57 4.66
C ARG A 619 -6.59 -14.38 3.19
N GLU A 620 -6.75 -15.44 2.42
CA GLU A 620 -7.22 -15.37 1.03
C GLU A 620 -8.62 -14.75 0.92
N ARG A 621 -9.52 -15.10 1.86
CA ARG A 621 -10.86 -14.49 1.93
C ARG A 621 -10.81 -13.00 2.28
N ALA A 622 -9.95 -12.61 3.22
CA ALA A 622 -9.75 -11.20 3.59
C ALA A 622 -9.12 -10.41 2.45
N GLU A 623 -8.15 -10.97 1.74
CA GLU A 623 -7.52 -10.37 0.56
C GLU A 623 -8.53 -10.20 -0.58
N ARG A 624 -9.38 -11.21 -0.84
CA ARG A 624 -10.46 -11.12 -1.84
C ARG A 624 -11.48 -10.04 -1.48
N LEU A 625 -11.96 -9.99 -0.23
CA LEU A 625 -12.89 -8.97 0.23
C LEU A 625 -12.26 -7.56 0.23
N ALA A 626 -10.97 -7.45 0.50
CA ALA A 626 -10.23 -6.20 0.39
C ALA A 626 -10.05 -5.75 -1.07
N ALA A 627 -9.86 -6.70 -1.99
CA ALA A 627 -9.77 -6.43 -3.43
C ALA A 627 -11.11 -5.97 -4.03
N GLU A 628 -12.23 -6.51 -3.55
CA GLU A 628 -13.59 -6.13 -4.00
C GLU A 628 -14.07 -4.78 -3.45
N ARG A 629 -13.37 -4.18 -2.46
CA ARG A 629 -13.78 -2.92 -1.83
C ARG A 629 -13.42 -1.73 -2.72
N THR A 630 -14.40 -0.94 -3.06
CA THR A 630 -14.23 0.33 -3.80
C THR A 630 -14.17 1.55 -2.88
N GLU A 631 -14.71 1.49 -1.66
CA GLU A 631 -14.72 2.56 -0.66
C GLU A 631 -14.26 2.03 0.71
N TYR A 632 -13.55 2.88 1.44
CA TYR A 632 -12.97 2.57 2.75
C TYR A 632 -13.52 3.47 3.84
N ALA A 633 -13.52 2.99 5.09
CA ALA A 633 -13.95 3.77 6.26
C ALA A 633 -12.88 4.77 6.73
N HIS A 634 -11.61 4.45 6.51
CA HIS A 634 -10.48 5.34 6.79
C HIS A 634 -9.41 5.19 5.71
N VAL A 635 -8.82 6.31 5.30
CA VAL A 635 -7.72 6.32 4.33
C VAL A 635 -6.50 6.97 4.96
N ILE A 636 -5.40 6.27 4.91
CA ILE A 636 -4.08 6.75 5.30
C ILE A 636 -3.26 6.96 4.02
N VAL A 637 -2.73 8.16 3.84
CA VAL A 637 -1.84 8.46 2.72
C VAL A 637 -0.45 8.69 3.28
N ASP A 638 0.46 7.78 2.97
CA ASP A 638 1.88 7.90 3.32
C ASP A 638 2.64 8.59 2.19
N GLU A 639 3.69 9.35 2.53
CA GLU A 639 4.48 10.17 1.60
C GLU A 639 3.57 11.05 0.70
N ALA A 640 2.57 11.67 1.32
CA ALA A 640 1.49 12.40 0.66
C ALA A 640 1.97 13.55 -0.26
N GLN A 641 3.17 14.11 0.01
CA GLN A 641 3.80 15.15 -0.80
C GLN A 641 4.19 14.68 -2.22
N ASP A 642 4.22 13.38 -2.46
CA ASP A 642 4.59 12.80 -3.76
C ASP A 642 3.39 12.47 -4.65
N LEU A 643 2.18 12.53 -4.10
CA LEU A 643 0.97 12.30 -4.89
C LEU A 643 0.71 13.47 -5.83
N THR A 644 0.63 13.16 -7.11
CA THR A 644 0.25 14.11 -8.15
C THR A 644 -1.24 14.48 -8.07
N PRO A 645 -1.68 15.60 -8.65
CA PRO A 645 -3.10 15.97 -8.70
C PRO A 645 -4.02 14.87 -9.21
N MET A 646 -3.63 14.15 -10.26
CA MET A 646 -4.42 13.02 -10.77
C MET A 646 -4.50 11.84 -9.80
N GLN A 647 -3.41 11.57 -9.06
CA GLN A 647 -3.38 10.53 -8.02
C GLN A 647 -4.22 10.92 -6.79
N TRP A 648 -4.18 12.19 -6.37
CA TRP A 648 -5.08 12.68 -5.31
C TRP A 648 -6.56 12.48 -5.66
N ARG A 649 -6.94 12.74 -6.90
CA ARG A 649 -8.30 12.46 -7.37
C ARG A 649 -8.66 10.97 -7.31
N MET A 650 -7.73 10.11 -7.71
CA MET A 650 -7.89 8.65 -7.66
C MET A 650 -8.06 8.15 -6.23
N VAL A 651 -7.22 8.60 -5.29
CA VAL A 651 -7.30 8.23 -3.86
C VAL A 651 -8.56 8.84 -3.23
N GLY A 652 -8.91 10.08 -3.57
CA GLY A 652 -10.10 10.78 -3.08
C GLY A 652 -11.40 10.04 -3.36
N ARG A 653 -11.51 9.37 -4.52
CA ARG A 653 -12.69 8.53 -4.84
C ARG A 653 -12.87 7.36 -3.89
N ARG A 654 -11.78 6.74 -3.43
CA ARG A 654 -11.79 5.61 -2.48
C ARG A 654 -12.10 6.01 -1.06
N GLY A 655 -11.86 7.27 -0.72
CA GLY A 655 -12.11 7.86 0.60
C GLY A 655 -13.25 8.87 0.66
N ARG A 656 -14.24 8.80 -0.24
CA ARG A 656 -15.31 9.81 -0.33
C ARG A 656 -16.03 10.05 0.98
N HIS A 657 -16.31 8.99 1.74
CA HIS A 657 -16.96 9.02 3.04
C HIS A 657 -16.02 8.69 4.21
N ALA A 658 -14.73 8.50 3.93
CA ALA A 658 -13.73 8.12 4.91
C ALA A 658 -13.32 9.28 5.82
N THR A 659 -12.79 8.93 6.99
CA THR A 659 -11.88 9.79 7.74
C THR A 659 -10.45 9.61 7.21
N TRP A 660 -9.56 10.56 7.47
CA TRP A 660 -8.26 10.60 6.83
C TRP A 660 -7.10 10.77 7.80
N THR A 661 -6.00 10.13 7.49
CA THR A 661 -4.68 10.44 8.03
C THR A 661 -3.73 10.70 6.85
N VAL A 662 -3.19 11.90 6.78
CA VAL A 662 -2.28 12.33 5.70
C VAL A 662 -0.91 12.58 6.30
N VAL A 663 0.06 11.79 5.87
CA VAL A 663 1.42 11.81 6.41
C VAL A 663 2.37 12.25 5.32
N GLY A 664 3.20 13.27 5.59
CA GLY A 664 4.10 13.77 4.57
C GLY A 664 5.17 14.72 5.07
N ASP A 665 6.06 15.07 4.15
CA ASP A 665 7.14 16.01 4.34
C ASP A 665 7.31 16.89 3.10
N ALA A 666 7.02 18.16 3.21
CA ALA A 666 7.15 19.09 2.09
C ALA A 666 8.59 19.15 1.53
N ALA A 667 9.60 18.96 2.41
CA ALA A 667 11.01 18.94 2.04
C ALA A 667 11.40 17.76 1.15
N GLN A 668 10.64 16.65 1.20
CA GLN A 668 10.87 15.43 0.43
C GLN A 668 10.03 15.37 -0.85
N SER A 669 9.26 16.41 -1.18
CA SER A 669 8.41 16.40 -2.37
C SER A 669 9.21 16.34 -3.67
N SER A 670 8.90 15.35 -4.51
CA SER A 670 9.38 15.24 -5.89
C SER A 670 8.49 15.96 -6.90
N TRP A 671 7.29 16.39 -6.52
CA TRP A 671 6.40 17.13 -7.38
C TRP A 671 6.86 18.59 -7.54
N SER A 672 6.89 19.06 -8.78
CA SER A 672 7.46 20.39 -9.11
C SER A 672 6.52 21.55 -8.87
N ASP A 673 5.21 21.31 -8.73
CA ASP A 673 4.19 22.33 -8.47
C ASP A 673 3.44 22.01 -7.17
N PRO A 674 3.96 22.48 -6.03
CA PRO A 674 3.37 22.18 -4.72
C PRO A 674 1.98 22.80 -4.53
N ASP A 675 1.67 23.93 -5.18
CA ASP A 675 0.37 24.60 -5.06
C ASP A 675 -0.72 23.77 -5.77
N GLU A 676 -0.45 23.27 -6.99
CA GLU A 676 -1.35 22.40 -7.72
C GLU A 676 -1.63 21.09 -6.95
N ALA A 677 -0.61 20.52 -6.30
CA ALA A 677 -0.77 19.32 -5.47
C ALA A 677 -1.58 19.62 -4.19
N ALA A 678 -1.37 20.78 -3.57
CA ALA A 678 -2.11 21.21 -2.38
C ALA A 678 -3.59 21.43 -2.71
N GLU A 679 -3.91 22.09 -3.82
CA GLU A 679 -5.30 22.27 -4.30
C GLU A 679 -5.99 20.92 -4.52
N ALA A 680 -5.33 19.98 -5.19
CA ALA A 680 -5.88 18.65 -5.46
C ALA A 680 -6.08 17.83 -4.17
N ARG A 681 -5.16 17.94 -3.21
CA ARG A 681 -5.29 17.34 -1.88
C ARG A 681 -6.50 17.94 -1.15
N ASP A 682 -6.63 19.25 -1.17
CA ASP A 682 -7.72 19.97 -0.51
C ASP A 682 -9.09 19.62 -1.14
N GLU A 683 -9.15 19.48 -2.47
CA GLU A 683 -10.34 18.96 -3.17
C GLU A 683 -10.70 17.52 -2.71
N ALA A 684 -9.71 16.63 -2.59
CA ALA A 684 -9.91 15.24 -2.17
C ALA A 684 -10.37 15.13 -0.70
N LEU A 685 -9.81 15.94 0.19
CA LEU A 685 -10.12 15.95 1.61
C LEU A 685 -11.43 16.70 1.92
N GLY A 686 -11.85 17.64 1.05
CA GLY A 686 -13.05 18.44 1.21
C GLY A 686 -12.95 19.44 2.38
N THR A 687 -14.12 19.83 2.89
CA THR A 687 -14.25 20.85 3.97
C THR A 687 -14.13 20.27 5.39
N ARG A 688 -13.63 19.04 5.54
CA ARG A 688 -13.50 18.39 6.85
C ARG A 688 -12.56 19.14 7.77
N PRO A 689 -12.84 19.23 9.10
CA PRO A 689 -11.91 19.82 10.06
C PRO A 689 -10.56 19.11 10.03
N ARG A 690 -9.47 19.87 10.15
CA ARG A 690 -8.09 19.34 10.08
C ARG A 690 -7.39 19.52 11.42
N ARG A 691 -6.73 18.45 11.86
CA ARG A 691 -5.80 18.48 12.99
C ARG A 691 -4.40 18.29 12.46
N ARG A 692 -3.50 19.21 12.80
CA ARG A 692 -2.11 19.20 12.35
C ARG A 692 -1.19 18.86 13.49
N PHE A 693 -0.26 17.96 13.20
CA PHE A 693 0.80 17.54 14.10
C PHE A 693 2.13 17.65 13.37
N THR A 694 3.17 18.03 14.11
CA THR A 694 4.53 18.10 13.58
C THR A 694 5.43 17.21 14.44
N LEU A 695 6.16 16.29 13.79
CA LEU A 695 7.19 15.47 14.40
C LEU A 695 8.53 16.16 14.21
N THR A 696 9.23 16.47 15.30
CA THR A 696 10.40 17.35 15.31
C THR A 696 11.72 16.63 15.53
N VAL A 697 11.66 15.37 15.97
CA VAL A 697 12.85 14.61 16.40
C VAL A 697 13.19 13.53 15.37
N ASN A 698 14.43 13.52 14.90
CA ASN A 698 14.98 12.50 14.00
C ASN A 698 15.65 11.38 14.80
N TYR A 699 15.01 10.22 14.81
CA TYR A 699 15.48 9.02 15.51
C TYR A 699 16.31 8.09 14.60
N ARG A 700 16.31 8.33 13.29
CA ARG A 700 16.91 7.46 12.29
C ARG A 700 18.37 7.78 12.00
N ASN A 701 18.60 8.98 11.52
CA ASN A 701 19.90 9.38 11.02
C ASN A 701 20.80 9.85 12.17
N PRO A 702 22.09 9.45 12.17
CA PRO A 702 23.09 10.08 13.01
C PRO A 702 23.25 11.57 12.72
N ALA A 703 23.72 12.33 13.70
CA ALA A 703 23.91 13.77 13.59
C ALA A 703 24.81 14.14 12.39
N GLU A 704 25.86 13.37 12.17
CA GLU A 704 26.87 13.57 11.10
C GLU A 704 26.22 13.50 9.71
N ILE A 705 25.29 12.57 9.50
CA ILE A 705 24.55 12.44 8.23
C ILE A 705 23.45 13.53 8.15
N ALA A 706 22.76 13.81 9.26
CA ALA A 706 21.70 14.80 9.30
C ALA A 706 22.23 16.22 9.01
N GLU A 707 23.42 16.57 9.50
CA GLU A 707 24.09 17.86 9.25
C GLU A 707 24.47 18.04 7.77
N LEU A 708 24.99 16.97 7.12
CA LEU A 708 25.25 17.00 5.69
C LEU A 708 23.97 17.19 4.88
N ALA A 709 22.91 16.46 5.24
CA ALA A 709 21.62 16.56 4.57
C ALA A 709 20.98 17.94 4.79
N ALA A 710 21.14 18.54 5.98
CA ALA A 710 20.61 19.88 6.28
C ALA A 710 21.22 20.98 5.39
N ARG A 711 22.50 20.85 4.99
CA ARG A 711 23.13 21.76 4.03
C ARG A 711 22.45 21.73 2.66
N VAL A 712 22.10 20.53 2.17
CA VAL A 712 21.33 20.37 0.91
C VAL A 712 19.90 20.90 1.07
N LEU A 713 19.27 20.67 2.24
CA LEU A 713 17.92 21.18 2.52
C LEU A 713 17.88 22.71 2.50
N ALA A 714 18.88 23.38 3.07
CA ALA A 714 18.96 24.84 3.09
C ALA A 714 18.98 25.44 1.67
N LEU A 715 19.57 24.73 0.69
CA LEU A 715 19.52 25.15 -0.73
C LEU A 715 18.17 24.81 -1.36
N ALA A 716 17.65 23.60 -1.09
CA ALA A 716 16.41 23.15 -1.69
C ALA A 716 15.19 23.95 -1.21
N MET A 717 15.19 24.35 0.08
CA MET A 717 14.08 25.01 0.75
C MET A 717 14.62 26.01 1.80
N PRO A 718 15.04 27.21 1.40
CA PRO A 718 15.54 28.21 2.33
C PRO A 718 14.53 28.54 3.43
N GLY A 719 14.96 28.53 4.68
CA GLY A 719 14.14 28.82 5.86
C GLY A 719 13.40 27.61 6.45
N MET A 720 13.55 26.41 5.89
CA MET A 720 13.05 25.18 6.51
C MET A 720 14.10 24.59 7.45
N GLU A 721 13.68 24.32 8.71
CA GLU A 721 14.53 23.67 9.69
C GLU A 721 14.54 22.14 9.53
N SER A 722 15.72 21.54 9.65
CA SER A 722 15.88 20.07 9.67
C SER A 722 15.50 19.52 11.04
N PRO A 723 14.88 18.34 11.16
CA PRO A 723 14.61 17.69 12.44
C PRO A 723 15.91 17.44 13.24
N ARG A 724 15.83 17.64 14.56
CA ARG A 724 16.96 17.45 15.45
C ARG A 724 17.31 15.95 15.56
N ALA A 725 18.53 15.57 15.18
CA ALA A 725 19.03 14.21 15.41
C ALA A 725 19.32 13.97 16.89
N VAL A 726 18.92 12.80 17.42
CA VAL A 726 19.12 12.42 18.84
C VAL A 726 20.29 11.46 19.04
N ARG A 727 20.88 10.95 17.95
CA ARG A 727 21.99 10.00 18.02
C ARG A 727 23.18 10.48 17.21
N SER A 728 24.37 10.07 17.60
CA SER A 728 25.62 10.24 16.89
C SER A 728 26.32 8.88 16.84
N THR A 729 26.98 8.58 15.74
CA THR A 729 27.81 7.37 15.59
C THR A 729 29.29 7.68 15.66
N GLY A 730 29.67 8.95 15.62
CA GLY A 730 31.07 9.39 15.52
C GLY A 730 31.72 9.02 14.18
N VAL A 731 30.89 8.62 13.18
CA VAL A 731 31.39 8.24 11.85
C VAL A 731 30.93 9.28 10.83
N GLU A 732 31.89 10.07 10.36
CA GLU A 732 31.64 11.08 9.33
C GLU A 732 31.29 10.45 7.98
N PRO A 733 30.43 11.09 7.15
CA PRO A 733 30.20 10.71 5.77
C PRO A 733 31.50 10.70 4.95
N ARG A 734 31.69 9.63 4.19
CA ARG A 734 32.89 9.46 3.35
C ARG A 734 32.64 10.00 1.94
N PHE A 735 33.61 10.76 1.42
CA PHE A 735 33.59 11.25 0.05
C PHE A 735 34.68 10.58 -0.79
N SER A 736 34.34 10.23 -2.03
CA SER A 736 35.26 9.64 -3.00
C SER A 736 35.04 10.29 -4.36
N VAL A 737 36.06 10.97 -4.87
CA VAL A 737 36.05 11.60 -6.21
C VAL A 737 36.86 10.73 -7.16
N VAL A 738 36.22 10.30 -8.26
CA VAL A 738 36.80 9.34 -9.19
C VAL A 738 36.63 9.79 -10.65
N ARG A 739 37.40 9.21 -11.56
CA ARG A 739 37.24 9.40 -12.99
C ARG A 739 35.99 8.63 -13.47
N ASP A 740 35.32 9.13 -14.51
CA ASP A 740 34.15 8.48 -15.09
C ASP A 740 34.37 6.98 -15.42
N GLY A 741 35.56 6.62 -15.88
CA GLY A 741 35.91 5.23 -16.19
C GLY A 741 36.03 4.29 -15.00
N ASP A 742 36.32 4.83 -13.81
CA ASP A 742 36.57 4.07 -12.59
C ASP A 742 35.33 4.02 -11.68
N LEU A 743 34.22 4.71 -12.06
CA LEU A 743 33.01 4.85 -11.27
C LEU A 743 32.43 3.51 -10.86
N ALA A 744 32.28 2.58 -11.81
CA ALA A 744 31.66 1.27 -11.55
C ALA A 744 32.45 0.44 -10.54
N GLU A 745 33.80 0.43 -10.68
CA GLU A 745 34.70 -0.30 -9.80
C GLU A 745 34.70 0.32 -8.40
N THR A 746 34.74 1.65 -8.30
CA THR A 746 34.72 2.36 -7.01
C THR A 746 33.38 2.15 -6.27
N VAL A 747 32.25 2.28 -6.95
CA VAL A 747 30.93 2.04 -6.35
C VAL A 747 30.83 0.61 -5.82
N ARG A 748 31.31 -0.37 -6.59
CA ARG A 748 31.35 -1.77 -6.16
C ARG A 748 32.27 -1.99 -4.96
N ALA A 749 33.45 -1.36 -4.96
CA ALA A 749 34.40 -1.44 -3.86
C ALA A 749 33.87 -0.82 -2.57
N GLU A 750 33.23 0.37 -2.65
CA GLU A 750 32.62 1.04 -1.50
C GLU A 750 31.42 0.26 -0.97
N ALA A 751 30.58 -0.30 -1.83
CA ALA A 751 29.47 -1.16 -1.40
C ALA A 751 29.99 -2.39 -0.64
N ARG A 752 31.05 -3.05 -1.13
CA ARG A 752 31.68 -4.17 -0.43
C ARG A 752 32.29 -3.75 0.90
N ARG A 753 33.00 -2.63 0.94
CA ARG A 753 33.58 -2.07 2.18
C ARG A 753 32.52 -1.82 3.24
N LEU A 754 31.33 -1.29 2.83
CA LEU A 754 30.21 -1.05 3.74
C LEU A 754 29.58 -2.35 4.23
N LEU A 755 29.44 -3.38 3.36
CA LEU A 755 28.97 -4.72 3.76
C LEU A 755 29.83 -5.37 4.86
N ASP A 756 31.15 -5.10 4.84
CA ASP A 756 32.08 -5.62 5.85
C ASP A 756 32.01 -4.85 7.18
N ARG A 757 31.36 -3.67 7.19
CA ARG A 757 31.28 -2.77 8.36
C ARG A 757 29.91 -2.76 9.03
N VAL A 758 28.85 -3.10 8.30
CA VAL A 758 27.50 -3.15 8.83
C VAL A 758 26.93 -4.57 8.74
N ASP A 759 26.22 -4.99 9.77
CA ASP A 759 25.59 -6.32 9.80
C ASP A 759 24.30 -6.38 8.95
N GLY A 760 23.74 -5.23 8.59
CA GLY A 760 22.48 -5.09 7.86
C GLY A 760 22.66 -4.89 6.36
N THR A 761 21.89 -3.96 5.79
CA THR A 761 21.72 -3.76 4.35
C THR A 761 22.45 -2.54 3.82
N VAL A 762 22.84 -2.57 2.54
CA VAL A 762 23.50 -1.48 1.84
C VAL A 762 22.67 -1.05 0.63
N GLY A 763 22.22 0.22 0.60
CA GLY A 763 21.54 0.83 -0.54
C GLY A 763 22.52 1.61 -1.42
N VAL A 764 22.50 1.39 -2.73
CA VAL A 764 23.26 2.19 -3.69
C VAL A 764 22.30 3.02 -4.51
N VAL A 765 22.26 4.34 -4.26
CA VAL A 765 21.32 5.28 -4.86
C VAL A 765 22.00 5.99 -6.03
N VAL A 766 21.35 5.91 -7.20
CA VAL A 766 21.80 6.52 -8.46
C VAL A 766 20.66 7.31 -9.10
N ALA A 767 20.95 8.18 -10.06
CA ALA A 767 19.93 8.78 -10.91
C ALA A 767 19.06 7.69 -11.57
N MET A 768 17.77 7.95 -11.80
CA MET A 768 16.80 6.96 -12.33
C MET A 768 17.30 6.32 -13.64
N GLY A 769 17.91 7.11 -14.52
CA GLY A 769 18.47 6.63 -15.79
C GLY A 769 19.63 5.63 -15.66
N ARG A 770 20.32 5.59 -14.51
CA ARG A 770 21.45 4.68 -14.24
C ARG A 770 21.08 3.44 -13.42
N ARG A 771 19.85 3.28 -13.00
CA ARG A 771 19.43 2.20 -12.11
C ARG A 771 19.82 0.80 -12.62
N GLU A 772 19.52 0.50 -13.88
CA GLU A 772 19.87 -0.80 -14.48
C GLU A 772 21.37 -1.01 -14.62
N GLN A 773 22.12 0.08 -14.86
CA GLN A 773 23.56 0.07 -14.93
C GLN A 773 24.16 -0.22 -13.55
N ALA A 774 23.65 0.43 -12.49
CA ALA A 774 24.06 0.20 -11.12
C ALA A 774 23.77 -1.24 -10.66
N ALA A 775 22.62 -1.81 -11.01
CA ALA A 775 22.29 -3.21 -10.73
C ALA A 775 23.33 -4.18 -11.34
N ARG A 776 23.83 -3.88 -12.54
CA ARG A 776 24.91 -4.66 -13.17
C ARG A 776 26.26 -4.50 -12.45
N TRP A 777 26.59 -3.31 -11.96
CA TRP A 777 27.83 -3.08 -11.18
C TRP A 777 27.88 -3.88 -9.89
N LEU A 778 26.72 -4.05 -9.24
CA LEU A 778 26.56 -4.71 -7.96
C LEU A 778 26.33 -6.23 -8.05
N ALA A 779 26.18 -6.74 -9.28
CA ALA A 779 25.94 -8.17 -9.49
C ALA A 779 26.94 -9.06 -8.76
N GLY A 780 26.46 -10.05 -8.00
CA GLY A 780 27.31 -10.99 -7.23
C GLY A 780 27.78 -10.49 -5.86
N LEU A 781 27.31 -9.32 -5.35
CA LEU A 781 27.57 -8.89 -3.97
C LEU A 781 26.60 -9.47 -2.93
N GLY A 782 25.59 -10.24 -3.38
CA GLY A 782 24.59 -10.85 -2.50
C GLY A 782 23.34 -9.97 -2.30
N GLU A 783 22.34 -10.53 -1.60
CA GLU A 783 21.02 -9.92 -1.41
C GLU A 783 21.01 -8.72 -0.47
N ARG A 784 22.05 -8.54 0.35
CA ARG A 784 22.17 -7.40 1.27
C ARG A 784 22.48 -6.08 0.57
N VAL A 785 22.80 -6.09 -0.74
CA VAL A 785 23.08 -4.88 -1.51
C VAL A 785 22.01 -4.66 -2.56
N VAL A 786 21.41 -3.47 -2.57
CA VAL A 786 20.33 -3.12 -3.49
C VAL A 786 20.68 -1.87 -4.29
N ALA A 787 20.51 -1.94 -5.64
CA ALA A 787 20.59 -0.78 -6.52
C ALA A 787 19.24 -0.09 -6.60
N LEU A 788 19.21 1.21 -6.35
CA LEU A 788 17.99 2.04 -6.29
C LEU A 788 18.13 3.25 -7.21
N GLY A 789 17.08 3.54 -7.96
CA GLY A 789 16.92 4.84 -8.57
C GLY A 789 16.60 5.90 -7.50
N SER A 790 16.93 7.15 -7.77
CA SER A 790 16.75 8.29 -6.86
C SER A 790 15.32 8.40 -6.28
N LEU A 791 14.29 8.10 -7.08
CA LEU A 791 12.88 8.12 -6.66
C LEU A 791 12.43 6.83 -5.94
N GLU A 792 13.14 5.71 -6.15
CA GLU A 792 12.83 4.42 -5.52
C GLU A 792 13.34 4.36 -4.06
N ALA A 793 14.32 5.18 -3.70
CA ALA A 793 14.91 5.22 -2.36
C ALA A 793 13.95 5.80 -1.29
N LYS A 794 12.83 6.41 -1.71
CA LYS A 794 11.88 7.06 -0.79
C LYS A 794 11.21 6.06 0.14
N GLY A 795 11.12 6.45 1.41
CA GLY A 795 10.50 5.65 2.47
C GLY A 795 11.32 4.44 2.95
N LEU A 796 12.38 4.05 2.20
CA LEU A 796 13.24 2.93 2.56
C LEU A 796 14.35 3.35 3.53
N GLU A 797 14.93 2.38 4.24
CA GLU A 797 16.01 2.55 5.21
C GLU A 797 17.08 1.48 4.99
N TYR A 798 18.36 1.90 5.06
CA TYR A 798 19.50 1.02 4.93
C TYR A 798 20.52 1.33 6.03
N ASP A 799 21.25 0.31 6.52
CA ASP A 799 22.30 0.55 7.51
C ASP A 799 23.40 1.41 6.92
N ALA A 800 23.74 1.18 5.66
CA ALA A 800 24.66 2.05 4.96
C ALA A 800 24.15 2.41 3.55
N THR A 801 24.53 3.58 3.06
CA THR A 801 24.13 4.03 1.73
C THR A 801 25.33 4.57 0.95
N VAL A 802 25.40 4.23 -0.34
CA VAL A 802 26.29 4.86 -1.31
C VAL A 802 25.44 5.74 -2.22
N VAL A 803 25.66 7.05 -2.19
CA VAL A 803 25.05 8.01 -3.13
C VAL A 803 26.02 8.29 -4.25
N VAL A 804 25.61 8.02 -5.49
CA VAL A 804 26.46 8.10 -6.67
C VAL A 804 26.08 9.30 -7.53
N SER A 805 27.06 10.10 -7.92
CA SER A 805 26.89 11.29 -8.78
C SER A 805 25.76 12.21 -8.28
N PRO A 806 25.92 12.86 -7.11
CA PRO A 806 24.88 13.68 -6.50
C PRO A 806 24.37 14.82 -7.41
N ALA A 807 25.23 15.42 -8.22
CA ALA A 807 24.83 16.46 -9.18
C ALA A 807 23.88 15.90 -10.25
N GLU A 808 24.12 14.67 -10.74
CA GLU A 808 23.21 14.03 -11.68
C GLU A 808 21.79 13.81 -11.09
N ILE A 809 21.71 13.43 -9.80
CA ILE A 809 20.43 13.32 -9.08
C ILE A 809 19.76 14.70 -8.94
N ALA A 810 20.54 15.72 -8.60
CA ALA A 810 20.03 17.09 -8.45
C ALA A 810 19.49 17.65 -9.78
N ASP A 811 20.10 17.32 -10.90
CA ASP A 811 19.76 17.84 -12.23
C ASP A 811 18.61 17.06 -12.91
N GLU A 812 18.19 15.93 -12.39
CA GLU A 812 17.12 15.12 -12.99
C GLU A 812 15.78 15.88 -13.11
N SER A 813 15.52 16.80 -12.20
CA SER A 813 14.26 17.55 -12.18
C SER A 813 14.38 18.86 -11.40
N PRO A 814 13.42 19.79 -11.53
CA PRO A 814 13.36 20.99 -10.68
C PRO A 814 13.25 20.69 -9.17
N ALA A 815 12.89 19.47 -8.81
CA ALA A 815 12.85 19.00 -7.42
C ALA A 815 14.11 18.18 -7.04
N GLY A 816 15.11 18.13 -7.89
CA GLY A 816 16.27 17.23 -7.76
C GLY A 816 17.07 17.44 -6.47
N LEU A 817 17.22 18.67 -5.98
CA LEU A 817 17.83 18.92 -4.67
C LEU A 817 17.05 18.27 -3.52
N ARG A 818 15.72 18.28 -3.57
CA ARG A 818 14.88 17.60 -2.58
C ARG A 818 15.01 16.08 -2.68
N VAL A 819 15.16 15.55 -3.91
CA VAL A 819 15.40 14.13 -4.14
C VAL A 819 16.79 13.72 -3.60
N LEU A 820 17.81 14.55 -3.80
CA LEU A 820 19.14 14.34 -3.24
C LEU A 820 19.12 14.36 -1.70
N TYR A 821 18.39 15.30 -1.09
CA TYR A 821 18.18 15.33 0.37
C TYR A 821 17.59 14.00 0.87
N VAL A 822 16.59 13.45 0.15
CA VAL A 822 16.03 12.13 0.48
C VAL A 822 17.10 11.05 0.37
N ALA A 823 17.87 11.00 -0.70
CA ALA A 823 18.90 9.98 -0.92
C ALA A 823 19.95 9.96 0.21
N LEU A 824 20.42 11.13 0.66
CA LEU A 824 21.37 11.26 1.77
C LEU A 824 20.81 10.76 3.10
N THR A 825 19.51 10.97 3.35
CA THR A 825 18.84 10.58 4.60
C THR A 825 18.40 9.11 4.65
N ARG A 826 18.77 8.27 3.69
CA ARG A 826 18.44 6.84 3.69
C ARG A 826 19.35 6.01 4.59
N ALA A 827 20.58 6.47 4.85
CA ALA A 827 21.55 5.80 5.70
C ALA A 827 21.20 5.95 7.18
N THR A 828 21.27 4.85 7.92
CA THR A 828 21.02 4.86 9.37
C THR A 828 22.31 4.76 10.20
N GLN A 829 23.45 4.36 9.60
CA GLN A 829 24.73 4.24 10.28
C GLN A 829 25.87 4.88 9.50
N GLN A 830 26.05 4.57 8.21
CA GLN A 830 27.16 5.05 7.41
C GLN A 830 26.71 5.56 6.03
N LEU A 831 27.31 6.64 5.58
CA LEU A 831 27.09 7.24 4.26
C LEU A 831 28.40 7.39 3.51
N THR A 832 28.39 6.97 2.23
CA THR A 832 29.47 7.26 1.27
C THR A 832 28.88 8.00 0.07
N VAL A 833 29.52 9.07 -0.34
CA VAL A 833 29.22 9.83 -1.56
C VAL A 833 30.32 9.59 -2.58
N VAL A 834 29.98 9.08 -3.75
CA VAL A 834 30.92 8.86 -4.87
C VAL A 834 30.60 9.83 -5.98
N SER A 835 31.49 10.75 -6.24
CA SER A 835 31.37 11.81 -7.25
C SER A 835 32.32 11.58 -8.40
N THR A 836 31.96 12.05 -9.60
CA THR A 836 32.87 12.12 -10.75
C THR A 836 33.39 13.55 -10.95
N ALA A 837 34.38 13.76 -11.83
CA ALA A 837 34.89 15.08 -12.15
C ALA A 837 33.80 16.05 -12.72
N ARG A 838 32.69 15.52 -13.24
CA ARG A 838 31.53 16.31 -13.69
C ARG A 838 30.71 16.88 -12.53
N ASP A 839 30.86 16.30 -11.35
CA ASP A 839 30.23 16.78 -10.12
C ASP A 839 31.11 17.82 -9.42
N GLU A 840 32.21 18.31 -10.05
CA GLU A 840 32.98 19.45 -9.52
C GLU A 840 32.13 20.70 -9.49
N PRO A 841 32.22 21.53 -8.42
CA PRO A 841 31.37 22.68 -8.24
C PRO A 841 31.56 23.68 -9.36
N ASP A 842 30.47 23.99 -10.03
CA ASP A 842 30.38 25.25 -10.72
C ASP A 842 29.59 26.26 -9.84
N PRO A 843 29.59 27.54 -10.17
CA PRO A 843 28.91 28.60 -9.38
C PRO A 843 27.42 28.35 -9.19
N GLU A 844 26.81 27.42 -9.92
CA GLU A 844 25.38 27.07 -9.88
C GLU A 844 25.15 25.66 -9.31
N GLY A 845 26.18 24.89 -8.94
CA GLY A 845 26.09 23.48 -8.59
C GLY A 845 26.12 23.16 -7.10
N VAL A 846 25.56 22.01 -6.79
CA VAL A 846 25.44 21.42 -5.44
C VAL A 846 26.75 20.92 -4.80
N PRO A 847 27.82 20.68 -5.54
CA PRO A 847 28.93 19.85 -5.09
C PRO A 847 29.77 20.37 -3.94
N ASP A 848 29.88 21.71 -3.76
CA ASP A 848 30.67 22.29 -2.66
C ASP A 848 30.11 21.93 -1.27
N LEU A 849 28.80 21.73 -1.17
CA LEU A 849 28.15 21.35 0.08
C LEU A 849 28.35 19.89 0.48
N LEU A 850 28.74 19.04 -0.47
CA LEU A 850 28.95 17.62 -0.24
C LEU A 850 30.42 17.27 -0.01
N ARG A 851 31.32 18.22 -0.12
CA ARG A 851 32.78 18.00 -0.04
C ARG A 851 33.46 18.46 1.25
N ASP A 852 32.83 19.33 2.03
CA ASP A 852 33.35 19.87 3.27
C ASP A 852 32.72 19.24 4.52
#